data_38ef7978578b42ada11591b9795729d0
#
_entry.id   38ef7978578b42ada11591b9795729d0
#
_cell.length_a   1.000
_cell.length_b   1.000
_cell.length_c   1.000
_cell.angle_alpha   90.00
_cell.angle_beta   90.00
_cell.angle_gamma   90.00
#
_symmetry.space_group_name_H-M   'P 1'
#
loop_
_entity.id
_entity.type
_entity.pdbx_description
1 polymer ?
#
loop_
_entity_poly.entity_id
_entity_poly.type
_entity_poly.pdbx_seq_one_letter_code
_entity_poly.pdbx_strand_id
1 'polypeptide(L)'
;MSRPFQSVALAALFATLLAGGATAQDAPLSPASTVNPLIGSSNGGNTFPGATLPFGMLQWSPENTRGKHNRTAAPGGYLYSAPRIRGFSLTHLSGTGCAGASGDVPFMPVTTAITTSPSIDDHDSHYASDFHHADEHAEAGYYQVKLDNGTNVELSAAMHSGMASFDFPDGKPANLLIRVSDSEVGSSAADVRIDRATRTVTGAVTSGNFCGYLAKADQRSYYALYFVAEFDQPFTQSGSWHDASVHSDGTTAHGGTSYADKGFPPLGKGSGTWIGFASGSSVKVRVGISYVSLANARANLQAEIPIATTLPQLRQRAHDAWNSALDRIVIDGGSADQRSTFYTALYHVMMHPNVYSDVNGEYRGFDQQTHRIDDKQQAQYANFSGWDIYRSHLQLVTWLQPQVGSDIAQSLYHQAQQNHGEWDRWTHNSGATHVMSGDPAVPALADIIAFGGRAFDLQGAYASLVKAATITTANDLSDDGCNTECVGQRPSLDQWLRLHYIASKSHAWGGAGETLEDASADFALSELARRVGDNEGQQQFLTRAGYWRNLFNPNATPQGGYIQNRNADGSWPAFTPDTDEGFVEGSASIYLWMVPFDVHGLFDTLGGRDKAIARLDAFFHQADGSWALTNAGPLHAELNNEPSVATPWLFDYAGQPWKTQQAVRAVVDTLWKNAPDGIPGNDDLGEMSSWYVWSALGMYPEIPGRAELLLGSPLFAHAVVHGAGGDVVIDAPAASSAALYVNALSVDGKTYDRPWLPPQLVEHGGQLHFTLAAKPDKQWGSADDNAPPSFPPWHP
;
A
#
# COMPACT_ATOMS: atom_id res chain seq x y z
N MET A 1 -1.83 -99.30 -3.47
CA MET A 1 -2.31 -98.57 -2.38
C MET A 1 -1.12 -98.05 -1.57
N SER A 2 -0.76 -97.00 -1.44
CA SER A 2 0.30 -96.23 -0.73
C SER A 2 1.22 -95.40 -1.64
N ARG A 3 1.05 -94.07 -1.48
CA ARG A 3 1.90 -93.03 -2.14
C ARG A 3 3.20 -92.90 -1.33
N PRO A 4 4.31 -92.52 -1.96
CA PRO A 4 5.48 -92.02 -1.26
C PRO A 4 5.54 -90.50 -1.32
N PHE A 5 6.00 -89.94 -0.23
CA PHE A 5 6.35 -88.49 -0.05
C PHE A 5 7.63 -88.22 -0.83
N GLN A 6 7.59 -87.05 -1.58
CA GLN A 6 8.80 -86.45 -2.12
C GLN A 6 9.09 -85.19 -1.34
N SER A 7 10.29 -85.05 -0.82
CA SER A 7 10.87 -83.88 -0.12
C SER A 7 11.37 -82.86 -1.17
N VAL A 8 10.93 -81.67 -1.06
CA VAL A 8 11.47 -80.52 -1.87
C VAL A 8 12.33 -79.70 -0.94
N ALA A 9 13.58 -79.52 -1.31
CA ALA A 9 14.54 -78.69 -0.61
C ALA A 9 14.31 -77.22 -0.98
N LEU A 10 14.18 -76.34 0.03
CA LEU A 10 14.09 -74.90 -0.13
C LEU A 10 15.51 -74.33 -0.22
N ALA A 11 15.84 -73.78 -1.34
CA ALA A 11 17.03 -72.90 -1.50
C ALA A 11 16.65 -71.45 -1.15
N ALA A 12 17.23 -70.91 -0.09
CA ALA A 12 17.07 -69.52 0.30
C ALA A 12 17.96 -68.60 -0.57
N LEU A 13 17.35 -67.81 -1.44
CA LEU A 13 18.02 -66.73 -2.10
C LEU A 13 17.98 -65.48 -1.19
N PHE A 14 19.15 -65.00 -0.72
CA PHE A 14 19.31 -63.66 -0.10
C PHE A 14 19.32 -62.61 -1.20
N ALA A 15 18.22 -61.86 -1.36
CA ALA A 15 18.18 -60.63 -2.12
C ALA A 15 18.52 -59.45 -1.18
N THR A 16 19.69 -58.86 -1.33
CA THR A 16 20.07 -57.60 -0.70
C THR A 16 19.27 -56.47 -1.37
N LEU A 17 18.25 -55.98 -0.69
CA LEU A 17 17.58 -54.72 -1.02
C LEU A 17 18.55 -53.55 -0.67
N LEU A 18 19.16 -52.97 -1.68
CA LEU A 18 19.70 -51.63 -1.61
C LEU A 18 18.51 -50.66 -1.51
N ALA A 19 18.17 -50.26 -0.29
CA ALA A 19 17.30 -49.11 -0.07
C ALA A 19 18.06 -47.84 -0.52
N GLY A 20 17.83 -47.44 -1.75
CA GLY A 20 18.15 -46.08 -2.21
C GLY A 20 17.28 -45.14 -1.37
N GLY A 21 17.91 -44.40 -0.46
CA GLY A 21 17.26 -43.29 0.22
C GLY A 21 16.91 -42.27 -0.85
N ALA A 22 15.66 -42.26 -1.27
CA ALA A 22 15.09 -41.05 -1.89
C ALA A 22 15.13 -39.99 -0.79
N THR A 23 16.01 -39.00 -0.90
CA THR A 23 15.86 -37.76 -0.16
C THR A 23 14.47 -37.24 -0.54
N ALA A 24 13.58 -37.17 0.43
CA ALA A 24 12.34 -36.45 0.27
C ALA A 24 12.76 -35.05 -0.17
N GLN A 25 12.50 -34.69 -1.42
CA GLN A 25 12.59 -33.34 -1.90
C GLN A 25 11.49 -32.62 -1.12
N ASP A 26 11.87 -31.74 -0.20
CA ASP A 26 10.88 -30.95 0.54
C ASP A 26 9.96 -30.31 -0.51
N ALA A 27 8.67 -30.49 -0.34
CA ALA A 27 7.70 -29.82 -1.17
C ALA A 27 7.99 -28.31 -1.13
N PRO A 28 7.95 -27.61 -2.27
CA PRO A 28 8.20 -26.19 -2.29
C PRO A 28 7.27 -25.52 -1.27
N LEU A 29 7.82 -24.64 -0.43
CA LEU A 29 7.05 -23.86 0.54
C LEU A 29 5.95 -23.09 -0.21
N SER A 30 4.75 -23.08 0.36
CA SER A 30 3.66 -22.30 -0.20
C SER A 30 3.99 -20.79 -0.16
N PRO A 31 3.49 -19.97 -1.10
CA PRO A 31 3.75 -18.53 -1.11
C PRO A 31 3.53 -17.85 0.24
N ALA A 32 2.41 -18.11 0.89
CA ALA A 32 2.10 -17.55 2.22
C ALA A 32 3.13 -17.94 3.29
N SER A 33 3.74 -19.13 3.21
CA SER A 33 4.79 -19.57 4.14
C SER A 33 6.14 -18.90 3.89
N THR A 34 6.33 -18.20 2.79
CA THR A 34 7.56 -17.44 2.47
C THR A 34 7.47 -15.98 2.82
N VAL A 35 6.28 -15.46 3.14
CA VAL A 35 6.06 -14.07 3.54
C VAL A 35 6.75 -13.79 4.87
N ASN A 36 7.48 -12.68 4.91
CA ASN A 36 8.08 -12.12 6.13
C ASN A 36 7.46 -10.76 6.45
N PRO A 37 6.39 -10.68 7.27
CA PRO A 37 5.69 -9.43 7.55
C PRO A 37 6.54 -8.38 8.29
N LEU A 38 7.74 -8.73 8.74
CA LEU A 38 8.67 -7.78 9.35
C LEU A 38 9.43 -6.92 8.33
N ILE A 39 9.43 -7.27 7.04
CA ILE A 39 10.03 -6.43 5.99
C ILE A 39 9.29 -5.09 5.93
N GLY A 40 10.03 -3.98 5.93
CA GLY A 40 9.48 -2.61 5.91
C GLY A 40 9.11 -2.05 7.28
N SER A 41 9.24 -2.83 8.36
CA SER A 41 8.96 -2.38 9.72
C SER A 41 10.08 -1.51 10.32
N SER A 42 11.07 -1.15 9.52
CA SER A 42 12.18 -0.25 9.85
C SER A 42 12.51 0.62 8.64
N ASN A 43 13.45 1.54 8.79
CA ASN A 43 13.94 2.41 7.71
C ASN A 43 12.85 3.22 6.98
N GLY A 44 11.76 3.54 7.67
CA GLY A 44 10.68 4.35 7.09
C GLY A 44 9.67 3.60 6.23
N GLY A 45 9.75 2.27 6.10
CA GLY A 45 8.76 1.47 5.35
C GLY A 45 7.36 1.51 5.95
N ASN A 46 7.27 1.75 7.26
CA ASN A 46 6.03 1.96 8.02
C ASN A 46 5.00 0.83 7.89
N THR A 47 5.47 -0.38 7.60
CA THR A 47 4.61 -1.58 7.56
C THR A 47 4.38 -2.13 8.97
N PHE A 48 3.38 -2.99 9.14
CA PHE A 48 3.07 -3.65 10.39
C PHE A 48 3.05 -5.19 10.24
N PRO A 49 3.47 -5.95 11.28
CA PRO A 49 3.60 -7.41 11.19
C PRO A 49 2.36 -8.18 11.63
N GLY A 50 1.27 -7.54 12.00
CA GLY A 50 0.12 -8.15 12.63
C GLY A 50 -0.75 -8.99 11.70
N ALA A 51 -1.78 -9.61 12.27
CA ALA A 51 -2.70 -10.48 11.56
C ALA A 51 -3.72 -9.69 10.75
N THR A 52 -3.79 -9.94 9.45
CA THR A 52 -4.83 -9.43 8.53
C THR A 52 -5.09 -10.42 7.40
N LEU A 53 -6.19 -10.28 6.67
CA LEU A 53 -6.45 -10.98 5.40
C LEU A 53 -6.08 -10.10 4.20
N PRO A 54 -5.99 -10.67 2.98
CA PRO A 54 -5.93 -9.85 1.77
C PRO A 54 -7.07 -8.82 1.76
N PHE A 55 -6.71 -7.54 1.66
CA PHE A 55 -7.66 -6.41 1.72
C PHE A 55 -8.54 -6.38 2.98
N GLY A 56 -8.08 -6.94 4.11
CA GLY A 56 -8.87 -7.09 5.32
C GLY A 56 -9.23 -5.75 6.00
N MET A 57 -10.49 -5.61 6.45
CA MET A 57 -10.92 -4.49 7.29
C MET A 57 -10.25 -4.54 8.67
N LEU A 58 -10.16 -5.73 9.27
CA LEU A 58 -9.47 -5.91 10.53
C LEU A 58 -7.98 -6.18 10.30
N GLN A 59 -7.16 -5.39 10.98
CA GLN A 59 -5.70 -5.44 10.93
C GLN A 59 -5.16 -5.43 12.35
N TRP A 60 -5.13 -6.60 12.99
CA TRP A 60 -4.80 -6.73 14.42
C TRP A 60 -3.31 -6.86 14.63
N SER A 61 -2.67 -5.77 15.04
CA SER A 61 -1.21 -5.68 15.10
C SER A 61 -0.72 -5.05 16.39
N PRO A 62 0.52 -5.40 16.83
CA PRO A 62 1.16 -4.71 17.92
C PRO A 62 1.45 -3.25 17.60
N GLU A 63 1.33 -2.40 18.62
CA GLU A 63 1.84 -1.04 18.62
C GLU A 63 3.01 -0.91 19.57
N ASN A 64 4.09 -0.29 19.11
CA ASN A 64 5.21 0.07 19.95
C ASN A 64 5.05 1.47 20.55
N THR A 65 5.66 1.69 21.72
CA THR A 65 5.75 3.03 22.31
C THR A 65 7.02 3.77 21.89
N ARG A 66 6.91 5.04 21.57
CA ARG A 66 8.04 5.92 21.25
C ARG A 66 8.55 6.70 22.46
N GLY A 67 7.99 6.49 23.61
CA GLY A 67 8.51 6.99 24.87
C GLY A 67 8.09 8.39 25.31
N LYS A 68 7.25 9.11 24.57
CA LYS A 68 6.63 10.37 25.05
C LYS A 68 5.15 10.42 24.66
N HIS A 69 4.28 10.74 25.64
CA HIS A 69 2.89 11.04 25.40
C HIS A 69 2.08 9.93 24.71
N ASN A 70 2.32 8.66 25.06
CA ASN A 70 1.57 7.51 24.55
C ASN A 70 1.54 7.45 23.01
N ARG A 71 2.68 7.74 22.37
CA ARG A 71 2.81 7.77 20.92
C ARG A 71 3.25 6.41 20.40
N THR A 72 2.72 6.03 19.25
CA THR A 72 3.28 4.92 18.48
C THR A 72 4.68 5.25 17.98
N ALA A 73 5.47 4.23 17.73
CA ALA A 73 6.85 4.40 17.33
C ALA A 73 6.99 4.77 15.84
N ALA A 74 6.03 4.38 15.02
CA ALA A 74 5.98 4.64 13.58
C ALA A 74 4.53 4.81 13.10
N PRO A 75 4.31 5.44 11.95
CA PRO A 75 2.97 5.61 11.36
C PRO A 75 2.15 4.33 11.17
N GLY A 76 2.79 3.20 10.90
CA GLY A 76 2.14 1.88 10.85
C GLY A 76 1.91 1.23 12.23
N GLY A 77 2.15 1.96 13.33
CA GLY A 77 2.01 1.47 14.71
C GLY A 77 3.21 0.68 15.23
N TYR A 78 3.93 -0.03 14.38
CA TYR A 78 5.06 -0.89 14.75
C TYR A 78 6.38 -0.37 14.17
N LEU A 79 7.43 -0.39 15.00
CA LEU A 79 8.80 -0.12 14.60
C LEU A 79 9.73 -1.21 15.15
N TYR A 80 10.40 -1.94 14.29
CA TYR A 80 11.26 -3.08 14.65
C TYR A 80 12.29 -2.75 15.74
N SER A 81 12.88 -1.55 15.71
CA SER A 81 13.87 -1.14 16.71
C SER A 81 13.27 -0.69 18.06
N ALA A 82 11.96 -0.58 18.19
CA ALA A 82 11.32 -0.17 19.44
C ALA A 82 11.09 -1.39 20.34
N PRO A 83 11.63 -1.38 21.58
CA PRO A 83 11.70 -2.57 22.42
C PRO A 83 10.42 -2.88 23.20
N ARG A 84 9.36 -2.02 23.10
CA ARG A 84 8.19 -2.11 23.97
C ARG A 84 6.89 -2.10 23.18
N ILE A 85 5.97 -2.99 23.54
CA ILE A 85 4.59 -3.04 23.03
C ILE A 85 3.67 -2.38 24.07
N ARG A 86 2.82 -1.44 23.60
CA ARG A 86 1.80 -0.73 24.40
C ARG A 86 0.40 -1.29 24.26
N GLY A 87 0.17 -2.10 23.24
CA GLY A 87 -1.11 -2.76 22.95
C GLY A 87 -1.13 -3.42 21.59
N PHE A 88 -2.25 -4.04 21.26
CA PHE A 88 -2.55 -4.68 20.00
C PHE A 88 -3.84 -4.06 19.49
N SER A 89 -3.75 -3.13 18.55
CA SER A 89 -4.91 -2.38 18.02
C SER A 89 -5.54 -3.10 16.82
N LEU A 90 -6.81 -2.77 16.57
CA LEU A 90 -7.68 -3.49 15.62
C LEU A 90 -7.56 -2.97 14.18
N THR A 91 -6.99 -1.78 14.00
CA THR A 91 -6.87 -1.11 12.70
C THR A 91 -5.47 -0.53 12.52
N HIS A 92 -4.93 -0.63 11.29
CA HIS A 92 -3.63 -0.08 10.92
C HIS A 92 -3.64 0.38 9.46
N LEU A 93 -2.64 1.18 9.07
CA LEU A 93 -2.31 1.44 7.67
C LEU A 93 -0.87 1.00 7.42
N SER A 94 -0.66 0.18 6.41
CA SER A 94 0.68 -0.30 6.02
C SER A 94 1.33 0.68 5.05
N GLY A 95 2.45 1.25 5.44
CA GLY A 95 3.16 2.19 4.57
C GLY A 95 2.45 3.53 4.44
N THR A 96 2.11 4.18 5.54
CA THR A 96 1.66 5.57 5.52
C THR A 96 2.80 6.49 5.95
N GLY A 97 3.03 7.58 5.20
CA GLY A 97 4.08 8.55 5.50
C GLY A 97 3.76 9.48 6.67
N CYS A 98 2.52 9.54 7.07
CA CYS A 98 2.07 10.43 8.14
C CYS A 98 2.10 9.74 9.51
N ALA A 99 2.50 10.50 10.52
CA ALA A 99 2.40 10.06 11.90
C ALA A 99 0.93 9.91 12.31
N GLY A 100 0.52 8.69 12.57
CA GLY A 100 -0.74 8.35 13.20
C GLY A 100 -1.94 8.31 12.25
N ALA A 101 -2.23 7.13 11.78
CA ALA A 101 -3.48 6.82 11.12
C ALA A 101 -4.00 5.49 11.66
N SER A 102 -5.29 5.40 12.00
CA SER A 102 -5.89 4.21 12.62
C SER A 102 -5.32 3.91 14.01
N GLY A 103 -4.91 2.68 14.33
CA GLY A 103 -4.43 2.33 15.67
C GLY A 103 -5.54 2.27 16.71
N ASP A 104 -6.76 1.92 16.30
CA ASP A 104 -7.93 2.00 17.15
C ASP A 104 -8.03 0.84 18.13
N VAL A 105 -8.44 1.17 19.36
CA VAL A 105 -8.84 0.23 20.41
C VAL A 105 -7.76 -0.80 20.74
N PRO A 106 -6.57 -0.40 21.21
CA PRO A 106 -5.53 -1.32 21.64
C PRO A 106 -5.93 -2.22 22.82
N PHE A 107 -5.67 -3.52 22.72
CA PHE A 107 -5.79 -4.52 23.78
C PHE A 107 -4.41 -4.78 24.39
N MET A 108 -4.22 -4.59 25.69
CA MET A 108 -2.92 -4.80 26.35
C MET A 108 -3.03 -5.71 27.57
N PRO A 109 -2.42 -6.91 27.53
CA PRO A 109 -2.34 -7.78 28.71
C PRO A 109 -1.30 -7.24 29.70
N VAL A 110 -1.72 -7.08 30.96
CA VAL A 110 -0.87 -6.60 32.04
C VAL A 110 -0.94 -7.53 33.27
N THR A 111 0.21 -7.72 33.90
CA THR A 111 0.35 -8.62 35.06
C THR A 111 0.52 -7.88 36.39
N THR A 112 0.04 -6.65 36.44
CA THR A 112 0.03 -5.76 37.61
C THR A 112 -1.38 -5.31 37.93
N ALA A 113 -1.58 -4.80 39.17
CA ALA A 113 -2.84 -4.18 39.53
C ALA A 113 -3.03 -2.84 38.79
N ILE A 114 -4.26 -2.55 38.41
CA ILE A 114 -4.62 -1.29 37.74
C ILE A 114 -4.98 -0.26 38.78
N THR A 115 -4.03 0.57 39.17
CA THR A 115 -4.19 1.61 40.21
C THR A 115 -4.05 3.02 39.66
N THR A 116 -3.47 3.18 38.49
CA THR A 116 -3.26 4.45 37.80
C THR A 116 -4.03 4.41 36.47
N SER A 117 -4.59 5.54 36.07
CA SER A 117 -5.25 5.60 34.75
C SER A 117 -4.23 5.47 33.63
N PRO A 118 -4.50 4.60 32.62
CA PRO A 118 -3.67 4.55 31.42
C PRO A 118 -3.56 5.89 30.67
N SER A 119 -4.53 6.79 30.82
CA SER A 119 -4.51 8.12 30.19
C SER A 119 -3.45 9.08 30.76
N ILE A 120 -2.95 8.81 31.98
CA ILE A 120 -1.85 9.60 32.60
C ILE A 120 -0.55 8.81 32.69
N ASP A 121 -0.49 7.64 32.07
CA ASP A 121 0.72 6.81 32.04
C ASP A 121 1.72 7.38 30.99
N ASP A 122 2.47 8.38 31.42
CA ASP A 122 3.46 9.02 30.54
C ASP A 122 4.55 8.01 30.12
N HIS A 123 4.88 8.00 28.85
CA HIS A 123 5.81 7.06 28.23
C HIS A 123 5.35 5.59 28.28
N ASP A 124 4.07 5.33 28.52
CA ASP A 124 3.55 3.97 28.75
C ASP A 124 4.36 3.18 29.80
N SER A 125 4.85 3.89 30.84
CA SER A 125 5.83 3.38 31.80
C SER A 125 5.31 2.26 32.70
N HIS A 126 3.98 2.19 32.90
CA HIS A 126 3.33 1.22 33.77
C HIS A 126 2.71 0.05 33.03
N TYR A 127 2.20 0.28 31.82
CA TYR A 127 1.31 -0.67 31.16
C TYR A 127 1.83 -1.20 29.83
N ALA A 128 2.90 -0.66 29.24
CA ALA A 128 3.62 -1.31 28.15
C ALA A 128 4.54 -2.40 28.69
N SER A 129 4.89 -3.36 27.84
CA SER A 129 5.84 -4.44 28.17
C SER A 129 6.97 -4.49 27.18
N ASP A 130 8.17 -4.71 27.67
CA ASP A 130 9.30 -5.05 26.81
C ASP A 130 9.07 -6.43 26.19
N PHE A 131 9.74 -6.71 25.07
CA PHE A 131 9.75 -7.98 24.37
C PHE A 131 11.06 -8.15 23.58
N HIS A 132 11.31 -9.36 23.13
CA HIS A 132 12.48 -9.69 22.33
C HIS A 132 12.06 -10.33 21.01
N HIS A 133 12.71 -9.95 19.89
CA HIS A 133 12.40 -10.52 18.57
C HIS A 133 12.66 -12.03 18.47
N ALA A 134 13.47 -12.61 19.36
CA ALA A 134 13.62 -14.05 19.46
C ALA A 134 12.34 -14.77 19.93
N ASP A 135 11.45 -14.03 20.59
CA ASP A 135 10.15 -14.50 21.11
C ASP A 135 8.98 -13.98 20.28
N GLU A 136 9.26 -13.40 19.10
CA GLU A 136 8.28 -12.85 18.16
C GLU A 136 8.20 -13.73 16.91
N HIS A 137 6.99 -13.99 16.44
CA HIS A 137 6.73 -14.72 15.21
C HIS A 137 5.60 -14.05 14.42
N ALA A 138 5.86 -13.70 13.18
CA ALA A 138 4.90 -13.12 12.26
C ALA A 138 4.85 -13.95 10.97
N GLU A 139 3.65 -14.23 10.49
CA GLU A 139 3.40 -14.84 9.19
C GLU A 139 2.10 -14.29 8.58
N ALA A 140 1.86 -14.53 7.32
CA ALA A 140 0.67 -14.05 6.64
C ALA A 140 -0.62 -14.50 7.37
N GLY A 141 -1.34 -13.55 7.96
CA GLY A 141 -2.59 -13.79 8.70
C GLY A 141 -2.46 -14.22 10.16
N TYR A 142 -1.24 -14.22 10.71
CA TYR A 142 -1.00 -14.59 12.11
C TYR A 142 0.19 -13.84 12.71
N TYR A 143 0.06 -13.51 14.00
CA TYR A 143 1.12 -12.91 14.79
C TYR A 143 1.18 -13.52 16.20
N GLN A 144 2.38 -13.70 16.72
CA GLN A 144 2.63 -14.19 18.08
C GLN A 144 3.80 -13.44 18.70
N VAL A 145 3.70 -13.15 20.00
CA VAL A 145 4.81 -12.61 20.79
C VAL A 145 4.71 -13.03 22.26
N LYS A 146 5.83 -13.30 22.88
CA LYS A 146 5.93 -13.44 24.34
C LYS A 146 6.48 -12.15 24.93
N LEU A 147 5.68 -11.53 25.79
CA LEU A 147 6.02 -10.29 26.48
C LEU A 147 6.86 -10.58 27.76
N ASP A 148 7.74 -9.65 28.16
CA ASP A 148 8.56 -9.77 29.36
C ASP A 148 7.75 -9.77 30.66
N ASN A 149 6.51 -9.27 30.63
CA ASN A 149 5.59 -9.44 31.74
C ASN A 149 5.17 -10.93 31.95
N GLY A 150 5.50 -11.80 31.01
CA GLY A 150 5.27 -13.24 31.03
C GLY A 150 4.07 -13.72 30.22
N THR A 151 3.29 -12.81 29.65
CA THR A 151 2.12 -13.16 28.83
C THR A 151 2.55 -13.56 27.42
N ASN A 152 2.01 -14.68 26.92
CA ASN A 152 2.07 -15.02 25.49
C ASN A 152 0.82 -14.50 24.79
N VAL A 153 0.98 -13.86 23.63
CA VAL A 153 -0.09 -13.30 22.83
C VAL A 153 -0.07 -13.93 21.45
N GLU A 154 -1.22 -14.38 20.98
CA GLU A 154 -1.41 -14.90 19.63
C GLU A 154 -2.60 -14.20 18.99
N LEU A 155 -2.47 -13.80 17.72
CA LEU A 155 -3.49 -13.10 16.95
C LEU A 155 -3.70 -13.78 15.61
N SER A 156 -4.96 -13.88 15.15
CA SER A 156 -5.30 -14.22 13.77
C SER A 156 -6.57 -13.52 13.33
N ALA A 157 -6.76 -13.36 12.02
CA ALA A 157 -7.77 -12.50 11.42
C ALA A 157 -8.70 -13.25 10.45
N ALA A 158 -9.91 -12.74 10.33
CA ALA A 158 -10.83 -12.85 9.20
C ALA A 158 -11.00 -11.46 8.56
N MET A 159 -11.95 -11.27 7.66
CA MET A 159 -12.12 -10.00 6.93
C MET A 159 -12.49 -8.83 7.85
N HIS A 160 -13.49 -9.03 8.74
CA HIS A 160 -14.03 -8.00 9.64
C HIS A 160 -13.88 -8.37 11.11
N SER A 161 -13.26 -9.50 11.40
CA SER A 161 -13.19 -10.06 12.74
C SER A 161 -11.87 -10.79 12.98
N GLY A 162 -11.53 -11.03 14.25
CA GLY A 162 -10.30 -11.72 14.62
C GLY A 162 -10.43 -12.50 15.92
N MET A 163 -9.44 -13.33 16.20
CA MET A 163 -9.25 -14.02 17.47
C MET A 163 -7.90 -13.71 18.06
N ALA A 164 -7.86 -13.54 19.39
CA ALA A 164 -6.63 -13.53 20.15
C ALA A 164 -6.65 -14.58 21.26
N SER A 165 -5.45 -15.05 21.65
CA SER A 165 -5.19 -15.77 22.91
C SER A 165 -4.21 -14.96 23.74
N PHE A 166 -4.53 -14.79 25.03
CA PHE A 166 -3.66 -14.19 26.04
C PHE A 166 -3.40 -15.23 27.12
N ASP A 167 -2.20 -15.81 27.13
CA ASP A 167 -1.81 -16.80 28.13
C ASP A 167 -1.03 -16.14 29.25
N PHE A 168 -1.71 -15.92 30.38
CA PHE A 168 -1.13 -15.22 31.52
C PHE A 168 -0.29 -16.14 32.39
N PRO A 169 0.81 -15.62 32.99
CA PRO A 169 1.66 -16.41 33.89
C PRO A 169 0.97 -16.69 35.23
N ASP A 170 1.31 -17.84 35.85
CA ASP A 170 0.89 -18.19 37.18
C ASP A 170 1.40 -17.22 38.25
N GLY A 171 0.62 -17.02 39.30
CA GLY A 171 1.02 -16.26 40.47
C GLY A 171 1.03 -14.72 40.30
N LYS A 172 0.66 -14.25 39.12
CA LYS A 172 0.52 -12.79 38.86
C LYS A 172 -0.93 -12.42 38.53
N PRO A 173 -1.34 -11.14 38.70
CA PRO A 173 -2.62 -10.67 38.19
C PRO A 173 -2.73 -10.90 36.68
N ALA A 174 -3.92 -11.27 36.21
CA ALA A 174 -4.22 -11.48 34.81
C ALA A 174 -5.26 -10.42 34.40
N ASN A 175 -4.80 -9.29 33.91
CA ASN A 175 -5.65 -8.16 33.50
C ASN A 175 -5.45 -7.86 32.01
N LEU A 176 -6.55 -7.52 31.33
CA LEU A 176 -6.53 -7.05 29.95
C LEU A 176 -7.09 -5.62 29.92
N LEU A 177 -6.26 -4.67 29.55
CA LEU A 177 -6.67 -3.30 29.26
C LEU A 177 -7.28 -3.23 27.86
N ILE A 178 -8.36 -2.49 27.71
CA ILE A 178 -8.96 -2.11 26.42
C ILE A 178 -9.02 -0.60 26.38
N ARG A 179 -8.10 0.01 25.64
CA ARG A 179 -7.91 1.47 25.53
C ARG A 179 -8.86 2.01 24.46
N VAL A 180 -10.13 2.09 24.81
CA VAL A 180 -11.22 2.34 23.85
C VAL A 180 -11.10 3.69 23.15
N SER A 181 -10.60 4.73 23.84
CA SER A 181 -10.44 6.05 23.24
C SER A 181 -9.18 6.23 22.42
N ASP A 182 -8.26 5.24 22.46
CA ASP A 182 -7.01 5.38 21.75
C ASP A 182 -7.20 5.15 20.25
N SER A 183 -6.64 6.06 19.50
CA SER A 183 -6.35 6.05 18.07
C SER A 183 -5.08 6.87 17.91
N GLU A 184 -4.27 6.62 16.94
CA GLU A 184 -2.92 7.21 16.86
C GLU A 184 -2.93 8.74 16.88
N VAL A 185 -3.88 9.38 16.18
CA VAL A 185 -3.99 10.84 16.10
C VAL A 185 -4.98 11.44 17.09
N GLY A 186 -5.61 10.61 17.90
CA GLY A 186 -6.61 11.02 18.88
C GLY A 186 -8.04 10.71 18.48
N SER A 187 -8.96 11.01 19.39
CA SER A 187 -10.38 10.76 19.21
C SER A 187 -11.22 11.86 19.86
N SER A 188 -12.36 12.18 19.26
CA SER A 188 -13.31 13.16 19.82
C SER A 188 -14.27 12.53 20.81
N ALA A 189 -14.57 11.25 20.67
CA ALA A 189 -15.48 10.50 21.54
C ALA A 189 -15.07 9.03 21.61
N ALA A 190 -15.42 8.40 22.73
CA ALA A 190 -15.37 6.96 22.89
C ALA A 190 -16.39 6.52 23.93
N ASP A 191 -16.93 5.33 23.75
CA ASP A 191 -17.85 4.69 24.68
C ASP A 191 -17.53 3.21 24.81
N VAL A 192 -17.59 2.69 26.02
CA VAL A 192 -17.39 1.27 26.29
C VAL A 192 -18.31 0.75 27.37
N ARG A 193 -18.73 -0.50 27.22
CA ARG A 193 -19.58 -1.23 28.17
C ARG A 193 -19.10 -2.65 28.36
N ILE A 194 -18.97 -3.09 29.62
CA ILE A 194 -18.72 -4.46 30.03
C ILE A 194 -20.05 -5.12 30.44
N ASP A 195 -20.34 -6.29 29.89
CA ASP A 195 -21.39 -7.20 30.39
C ASP A 195 -20.72 -8.47 30.94
N ARG A 196 -20.69 -8.55 32.27
CA ARG A 196 -20.06 -9.70 32.97
C ARG A 196 -20.86 -10.99 32.83
N ALA A 197 -22.17 -10.92 32.61
CA ALA A 197 -23.03 -12.08 32.48
C ALA A 197 -22.83 -12.79 31.15
N THR A 198 -22.69 -12.02 30.08
CA THR A 198 -22.42 -12.52 28.74
C THR A 198 -20.93 -12.62 28.42
N ARG A 199 -20.07 -12.11 29.29
CA ARG A 199 -18.61 -12.03 29.08
C ARG A 199 -18.26 -11.25 27.82
N THR A 200 -18.91 -10.11 27.61
CA THR A 200 -18.70 -9.25 26.44
C THR A 200 -18.23 -7.87 26.85
N VAL A 201 -17.39 -7.28 26.00
CA VAL A 201 -17.08 -5.86 26.00
C VAL A 201 -17.47 -5.29 24.64
N THR A 202 -18.22 -4.20 24.66
CA THR A 202 -18.66 -3.51 23.45
C THR A 202 -18.31 -2.05 23.54
N GLY A 203 -18.01 -1.41 22.45
CA GLY A 203 -17.68 0.01 22.45
C GLY A 203 -17.57 0.61 21.07
N ALA A 204 -17.28 1.89 21.06
CA ALA A 204 -16.99 2.64 19.85
C ALA A 204 -15.99 3.75 20.12
N VAL A 205 -15.22 4.13 19.12
CA VAL A 205 -14.35 5.30 19.10
C VAL A 205 -14.67 6.15 17.87
N THR A 206 -14.74 7.46 18.04
CA THR A 206 -14.89 8.42 16.92
C THR A 206 -13.57 9.14 16.72
N SER A 207 -12.98 8.95 15.55
CA SER A 207 -11.65 9.45 15.23
C SER A 207 -11.57 9.97 13.78
N GLY A 208 -10.37 10.32 13.35
CA GLY A 208 -10.03 10.92 12.07
C GLY A 208 -8.73 11.68 12.19
N ASN A 209 -8.69 12.93 11.65
CA ASN A 209 -7.54 13.82 11.75
C ASN A 209 -6.25 13.21 11.18
N PHE A 210 -6.36 12.52 10.06
CA PHE A 210 -5.23 11.87 9.38
C PHE A 210 -4.02 12.79 9.33
N CYS A 211 -2.84 12.29 9.58
CA CYS A 211 -1.58 13.01 9.74
C CYS A 211 -1.53 14.01 10.91
N GLY A 212 -2.61 14.22 11.64
CA GLY A 212 -2.69 15.24 12.70
C GLY A 212 -2.76 16.68 12.20
N TYR A 213 -2.98 16.90 10.91
CA TYR A 213 -2.87 18.21 10.28
C TYR A 213 -4.20 18.86 9.90
N LEU A 214 -5.33 18.16 9.92
CA LEU A 214 -6.60 18.73 9.48
C LEU A 214 -6.92 20.02 10.26
N ALA A 215 -6.87 21.14 9.54
CA ALA A 215 -6.87 22.49 10.11
C ALA A 215 -8.21 22.83 10.78
N LYS A 216 -9.33 22.37 10.21
CA LYS A 216 -10.66 22.68 10.71
C LYS A 216 -11.12 21.61 11.72
N ALA A 217 -11.46 22.04 12.92
CA ALA A 217 -11.85 21.16 14.01
C ALA A 217 -13.08 20.27 13.70
N ASP A 218 -14.01 20.77 12.89
CA ASP A 218 -15.20 20.05 12.42
C ASP A 218 -14.91 18.95 11.40
N GLN A 219 -13.74 18.99 10.76
CA GLN A 219 -13.30 17.97 9.80
C GLN A 219 -12.45 16.85 10.43
N ARG A 220 -12.03 17.02 11.69
CA ARG A 220 -11.13 16.08 12.36
C ARG A 220 -11.78 14.75 12.77
N SER A 221 -13.10 14.66 12.80
CA SER A 221 -13.82 13.45 13.20
C SER A 221 -14.72 13.01 12.06
N TYR A 222 -14.31 12.01 11.32
CA TYR A 222 -15.02 11.58 10.13
C TYR A 222 -15.35 10.08 10.09
N TYR A 223 -14.90 9.30 11.08
CA TYR A 223 -15.33 7.90 11.19
C TYR A 223 -15.60 7.52 12.64
N ALA A 224 -16.40 6.49 12.83
CA ALA A 224 -16.57 5.80 14.10
C ALA A 224 -16.30 4.30 13.88
N LEU A 225 -15.43 3.72 14.71
CA LEU A 225 -15.19 2.28 14.75
C LEU A 225 -15.98 1.68 15.91
N TYR A 226 -16.83 0.73 15.62
CA TYR A 226 -17.59 -0.06 16.59
C TYR A 226 -16.97 -1.43 16.75
N PHE A 227 -16.88 -1.95 17.97
CA PHE A 227 -16.37 -3.29 18.23
C PHE A 227 -17.22 -4.10 19.21
N VAL A 228 -17.17 -5.41 19.05
CA VAL A 228 -17.74 -6.39 19.97
C VAL A 228 -16.67 -7.41 20.28
N ALA A 229 -16.28 -7.55 21.56
CA ALA A 229 -15.31 -8.54 22.04
C ALA A 229 -16.00 -9.56 22.94
N GLU A 230 -15.94 -10.85 22.59
CA GLU A 230 -16.55 -11.96 23.33
C GLU A 230 -15.47 -12.88 23.89
N PHE A 231 -15.48 -13.10 25.22
CA PHE A 231 -14.45 -13.85 25.93
C PHE A 231 -14.93 -15.24 26.35
N ASP A 232 -14.03 -16.20 26.30
CA ASP A 232 -14.31 -17.59 26.73
C ASP A 232 -14.27 -17.78 28.24
N GLN A 233 -13.55 -16.91 28.98
CA GLN A 233 -13.37 -16.98 30.42
C GLN A 233 -14.28 -16.00 31.18
N PRO A 234 -14.74 -16.35 32.42
CA PRO A 234 -15.48 -15.43 33.26
C PRO A 234 -14.59 -14.30 33.79
N PHE A 235 -15.14 -13.09 33.90
CA PHE A 235 -14.45 -11.97 34.51
C PHE A 235 -14.47 -12.07 36.02
N THR A 236 -13.30 -12.17 36.68
CA THR A 236 -13.15 -12.20 38.12
C THR A 236 -13.32 -10.80 38.70
N GLN A 237 -12.87 -9.77 37.95
CA GLN A 237 -12.99 -8.37 38.30
C GLN A 237 -13.13 -7.52 37.03
N SER A 238 -13.50 -6.28 37.17
CA SER A 238 -13.52 -5.31 36.07
C SER A 238 -13.36 -3.91 36.62
N GLY A 239 -12.98 -2.98 35.80
CA GLY A 239 -12.95 -1.57 36.14
C GLY A 239 -12.93 -0.71 34.88
N SER A 240 -13.02 0.58 35.07
CA SER A 240 -12.96 1.55 34.00
C SER A 240 -12.11 2.75 34.41
N TRP A 241 -11.71 3.53 33.44
CA TRP A 241 -11.10 4.83 33.69
C TRP A 241 -11.69 5.89 32.75
N HIS A 242 -11.63 7.11 33.24
CA HIS A 242 -11.93 8.33 32.50
C HIS A 242 -10.94 9.41 32.94
N ASP A 243 -10.21 9.96 31.99
CA ASP A 243 -9.10 10.88 32.20
C ASP A 243 -8.13 10.33 33.27
N ALA A 244 -7.85 11.08 34.33
CA ALA A 244 -6.95 10.64 35.39
C ALA A 244 -7.59 9.69 36.42
N SER A 245 -8.89 9.44 36.36
CA SER A 245 -9.63 8.71 37.38
C SER A 245 -9.81 7.24 37.01
N VAL A 246 -9.55 6.34 38.00
CA VAL A 246 -9.82 4.89 37.90
C VAL A 246 -11.02 4.54 38.78
N HIS A 247 -11.91 3.71 38.27
CA HIS A 247 -13.10 3.23 38.91
C HIS A 247 -13.08 1.70 38.99
N SER A 248 -12.75 1.17 40.19
CA SER A 248 -12.89 -0.27 40.47
C SER A 248 -14.36 -0.66 40.35
N ASP A 249 -14.61 -1.86 39.82
CA ASP A 249 -15.94 -2.38 39.50
C ASP A 249 -16.74 -1.55 38.48
N GLY A 250 -16.12 -0.57 37.84
CA GLY A 250 -16.69 0.17 36.68
C GLY A 250 -17.03 -0.76 35.54
N THR A 251 -18.21 -0.58 34.94
CA THR A 251 -18.66 -1.36 33.76
C THR A 251 -18.89 -0.51 32.53
N THR A 252 -18.68 0.79 32.67
CA THR A 252 -18.79 1.75 31.55
C THR A 252 -17.73 2.82 31.67
N ALA A 253 -17.29 3.34 30.54
CA ALA A 253 -16.52 4.57 30.45
C ALA A 253 -16.90 5.30 29.15
N HIS A 254 -16.63 6.59 29.09
CA HIS A 254 -16.86 7.45 27.93
C HIS A 254 -15.84 8.59 27.89
N GLY A 255 -15.67 9.17 26.70
CA GLY A 255 -14.79 10.30 26.46
C GLY A 255 -13.57 9.95 25.60
N GLY A 256 -13.30 10.78 24.59
CA GLY A 256 -12.15 10.66 23.73
C GLY A 256 -10.87 11.23 24.32
N THR A 257 -9.74 11.01 23.64
CA THR A 257 -8.44 11.57 24.00
C THR A 257 -8.29 13.04 23.65
N SER A 258 -9.19 13.59 22.83
CA SER A 258 -9.07 14.87 22.15
C SER A 258 -7.98 14.86 21.06
N TYR A 259 -8.03 15.85 20.17
CA TYR A 259 -6.99 16.10 19.19
C TYR A 259 -6.06 17.21 19.67
N ALA A 260 -4.76 17.06 19.43
CA ALA A 260 -3.84 18.17 19.58
C ALA A 260 -3.99 19.18 18.43
N ASP A 261 -3.52 20.41 18.61
CA ASP A 261 -3.46 21.38 17.49
C ASP A 261 -2.48 20.94 16.41
N LYS A 262 -1.42 20.22 16.81
CA LYS A 262 -0.47 19.55 15.91
C LYS A 262 0.03 18.27 16.57
N GLY A 263 0.03 17.19 15.80
CA GLY A 263 0.59 15.90 16.25
C GLY A 263 -0.36 15.12 17.17
N PHE A 264 0.15 14.56 18.24
CA PHE A 264 -0.49 13.48 19.02
C PHE A 264 -1.40 13.99 20.15
N PRO A 265 -2.36 13.15 20.61
CA PRO A 265 -3.30 13.52 21.66
C PRO A 265 -2.60 13.94 22.95
N PRO A 266 -3.20 14.87 23.72
CA PRO A 266 -2.63 15.31 24.99
C PRO A 266 -2.70 14.21 26.05
N LEU A 267 -1.69 14.17 26.94
CA LEU A 267 -1.70 13.30 28.11
C LEU A 267 -2.83 13.71 29.08
N GLY A 268 -3.43 12.73 29.74
CA GLY A 268 -4.44 12.97 30.78
C GLY A 268 -5.87 13.00 30.28
N LYS A 269 -6.09 12.73 28.98
CA LYS A 269 -7.41 12.60 28.37
C LYS A 269 -7.61 11.19 27.83
N GLY A 270 -8.84 10.70 27.91
CA GLY A 270 -9.22 9.41 27.35
C GLY A 270 -9.98 8.50 28.30
N SER A 271 -10.45 7.39 27.76
CA SER A 271 -11.25 6.43 28.50
C SER A 271 -10.98 4.98 28.05
N GLY A 272 -11.35 4.06 28.91
CA GLY A 272 -11.27 2.65 28.61
C GLY A 272 -11.70 1.77 29.77
N THR A 273 -11.50 0.48 29.60
CA THR A 273 -11.83 -0.55 30.61
C THR A 273 -10.69 -1.52 30.80
N TRP A 274 -10.73 -2.20 31.92
CA TRP A 274 -9.92 -3.38 32.16
C TRP A 274 -10.78 -4.50 32.72
N ILE A 275 -10.44 -5.72 32.36
CA ILE A 275 -11.08 -6.95 32.82
C ILE A 275 -10.01 -7.86 33.40
N GLY A 276 -10.30 -8.46 34.55
CA GLY A 276 -9.41 -9.41 35.23
C GLY A 276 -9.91 -10.85 35.11
N PHE A 277 -8.97 -11.75 35.10
CA PHE A 277 -9.17 -13.20 35.00
C PHE A 277 -8.46 -13.90 36.16
N ALA A 278 -8.65 -15.23 36.28
CA ALA A 278 -7.87 -16.02 37.21
C ALA A 278 -6.38 -16.02 36.82
N SER A 279 -5.50 -16.00 37.80
CA SER A 279 -4.04 -16.15 37.56
C SER A 279 -3.73 -17.41 36.77
N GLY A 280 -2.82 -17.37 35.82
CA GLY A 280 -2.48 -18.49 34.96
C GLY A 280 -3.54 -18.84 33.90
N SER A 281 -4.53 -17.97 33.66
CA SER A 281 -5.55 -18.20 32.62
C SER A 281 -4.99 -18.11 31.22
N SER A 282 -5.43 -19.02 30.36
CA SER A 282 -5.43 -18.85 28.90
C SER A 282 -6.78 -18.27 28.49
N VAL A 283 -6.78 -17.03 28.04
CA VAL A 283 -7.99 -16.26 27.71
C VAL A 283 -8.09 -16.10 26.20
N LYS A 284 -9.19 -16.55 25.63
CA LYS A 284 -9.48 -16.36 24.22
C LYS A 284 -10.55 -15.31 24.04
N VAL A 285 -10.34 -14.43 23.08
CA VAL A 285 -11.30 -13.40 22.68
C VAL A 285 -11.55 -13.45 21.19
N ARG A 286 -12.81 -13.31 20.82
CA ARG A 286 -13.24 -13.08 19.43
C ARG A 286 -13.70 -11.63 19.32
N VAL A 287 -13.20 -10.92 18.34
CA VAL A 287 -13.54 -9.51 18.13
C VAL A 287 -14.12 -9.34 16.74
N GLY A 288 -15.22 -8.62 16.62
CA GLY A 288 -15.77 -8.13 15.37
C GLY A 288 -15.78 -6.61 15.36
N ILE A 289 -15.50 -6.01 14.22
CA ILE A 289 -15.50 -4.55 14.01
C ILE A 289 -16.47 -4.16 12.92
N SER A 290 -16.89 -2.88 12.92
CA SER A 290 -17.69 -2.25 11.87
C SER A 290 -17.55 -0.74 11.94
N TYR A 291 -17.57 -0.07 10.80
CA TYR A 291 -17.65 1.39 10.74
C TYR A 291 -19.10 1.91 10.71
N VAL A 292 -20.09 1.04 10.80
CA VAL A 292 -21.53 1.38 10.74
C VAL A 292 -22.19 1.32 12.12
N SER A 293 -22.08 0.17 12.81
CA SER A 293 -22.79 -0.02 14.09
C SER A 293 -22.28 -1.21 14.91
N LEU A 294 -22.60 -1.23 16.21
CA LEU A 294 -22.39 -2.41 17.07
C LEU A 294 -23.16 -3.64 16.58
N ALA A 295 -24.31 -3.45 15.96
CA ALA A 295 -25.11 -4.55 15.41
C ALA A 295 -24.36 -5.22 14.23
N ASN A 296 -23.78 -4.40 13.36
CA ASN A 296 -22.98 -4.87 12.24
C ASN A 296 -21.68 -5.55 12.71
N ALA A 297 -20.97 -4.95 13.68
CA ALA A 297 -19.79 -5.56 14.28
C ALA A 297 -20.07 -6.98 14.82
N ARG A 298 -21.24 -7.15 15.46
CA ARG A 298 -21.69 -8.46 15.94
C ARG A 298 -22.05 -9.41 14.80
N ALA A 299 -22.70 -8.91 13.76
CA ALA A 299 -23.06 -9.70 12.57
C ALA A 299 -21.81 -10.19 11.83
N ASN A 300 -20.82 -9.32 11.67
CA ASN A 300 -19.51 -9.65 11.11
C ASN A 300 -18.84 -10.78 11.90
N LEU A 301 -18.76 -10.63 13.23
CA LEU A 301 -18.18 -11.64 14.11
C LEU A 301 -18.89 -13.00 14.01
N GLN A 302 -20.21 -13.00 14.01
CA GLN A 302 -21.00 -14.24 13.96
C GLN A 302 -20.90 -14.94 12.60
N ALA A 303 -20.82 -14.17 11.52
CA ALA A 303 -20.68 -14.73 10.17
C ALA A 303 -19.32 -15.38 9.95
N GLU A 304 -18.25 -14.76 10.45
CA GLU A 304 -16.88 -15.18 10.12
C GLU A 304 -16.25 -16.11 11.15
N ILE A 305 -16.53 -15.86 12.43
CA ILE A 305 -15.94 -16.62 13.54
C ILE A 305 -17.05 -17.18 14.45
N PRO A 306 -17.79 -18.20 14.01
CA PRO A 306 -18.75 -18.90 14.88
C PRO A 306 -18.11 -19.36 16.19
N ILE A 307 -18.92 -19.49 17.26
CA ILE A 307 -18.44 -19.74 18.63
C ILE A 307 -17.57 -21.00 18.76
N ALA A 308 -17.74 -22.00 17.88
CA ALA A 308 -16.95 -23.24 17.87
C ALA A 308 -15.60 -23.09 17.15
N THR A 309 -15.32 -21.96 16.51
CA THR A 309 -14.05 -21.74 15.80
C THR A 309 -12.90 -21.66 16.80
N THR A 310 -11.84 -22.39 16.55
CA THR A 310 -10.60 -22.30 17.32
C THR A 310 -9.57 -21.40 16.65
N LEU A 311 -8.63 -20.84 17.42
CA LEU A 311 -7.57 -20.00 16.88
C LEU A 311 -6.72 -20.73 15.81
N PRO A 312 -6.31 -22.01 15.99
CA PRO A 312 -5.61 -22.75 14.93
C PRO A 312 -6.44 -22.91 13.63
N GLN A 313 -7.76 -23.08 13.74
CA GLN A 313 -8.63 -23.14 12.57
C GLN A 313 -8.72 -21.78 11.85
N LEU A 314 -8.75 -20.67 12.59
CA LEU A 314 -8.74 -19.34 12.00
C LEU A 314 -7.41 -19.05 11.32
N ARG A 315 -6.28 -19.34 12.00
CA ARG A 315 -4.92 -19.24 11.44
C ARG A 315 -4.80 -19.99 10.11
N GLN A 316 -5.28 -21.26 10.06
CA GLN A 316 -5.23 -22.04 8.82
C GLN A 316 -6.06 -21.38 7.72
N ARG A 317 -7.28 -20.90 8.02
CA ARG A 317 -8.11 -20.18 7.03
C ARG A 317 -7.45 -18.89 6.53
N ALA A 318 -6.79 -18.14 7.42
CA ALA A 318 -6.06 -16.94 7.04
C ALA A 318 -4.86 -17.27 6.13
N HIS A 319 -4.09 -18.30 6.49
CA HIS A 319 -2.99 -18.80 5.65
C HIS A 319 -3.47 -19.26 4.26
N ASP A 320 -4.59 -20.00 4.19
CA ASP A 320 -5.15 -20.47 2.92
C ASP A 320 -5.66 -19.31 2.06
N ALA A 321 -6.25 -18.28 2.67
CA ALA A 321 -6.68 -17.06 1.97
C ALA A 321 -5.49 -16.30 1.36
N TRP A 322 -4.42 -16.13 2.14
CA TRP A 322 -3.19 -15.53 1.64
C TRP A 322 -2.54 -16.35 0.54
N ASN A 323 -2.49 -17.66 0.70
CA ASN A 323 -1.99 -18.55 -0.36
C ASN A 323 -2.75 -18.35 -1.67
N SER A 324 -4.08 -18.38 -1.60
CA SER A 324 -4.92 -18.18 -2.79
C SER A 324 -4.71 -16.81 -3.45
N ALA A 325 -4.44 -15.77 -2.66
CA ALA A 325 -4.17 -14.44 -3.18
C ALA A 325 -2.76 -14.36 -3.81
N LEU A 326 -1.75 -14.90 -3.15
CA LEU A 326 -0.36 -14.85 -3.60
C LEU A 326 -0.07 -15.81 -4.77
N ASP A 327 -0.79 -16.92 -4.88
CA ASP A 327 -0.71 -17.87 -6.02
C ASP A 327 -1.15 -17.25 -7.35
N ARG A 328 -1.65 -16.00 -7.35
CA ARG A 328 -1.86 -15.25 -8.60
C ARG A 328 -0.55 -14.98 -9.36
N ILE A 329 0.58 -15.00 -8.67
CA ILE A 329 1.89 -14.99 -9.30
C ILE A 329 2.73 -16.14 -8.74
N VAL A 330 3.06 -17.09 -9.58
CA VAL A 330 3.92 -18.22 -9.22
C VAL A 330 5.33 -17.96 -9.77
N ILE A 331 6.34 -18.07 -8.94
CA ILE A 331 7.74 -17.87 -9.32
C ILE A 331 8.57 -19.10 -9.01
N ASP A 332 9.60 -19.35 -9.84
CA ASP A 332 10.62 -20.37 -9.60
C ASP A 332 12.03 -19.83 -9.92
N GLY A 333 13.02 -20.35 -9.22
CA GLY A 333 14.38 -19.84 -9.22
C GLY A 333 14.62 -18.75 -8.18
N GLY A 334 15.68 -17.99 -8.34
CA GLY A 334 16.13 -17.01 -7.35
C GLY A 334 16.58 -17.62 -6.01
N SER A 335 17.09 -16.80 -5.10
CA SER A 335 17.40 -17.23 -3.73
C SER A 335 16.15 -17.30 -2.85
N ALA A 336 16.27 -17.94 -1.68
CA ALA A 336 15.18 -17.96 -0.69
C ALA A 336 14.82 -16.53 -0.25
N ASP A 337 15.80 -15.66 -0.04
CA ASP A 337 15.58 -14.26 0.34
C ASP A 337 14.87 -13.48 -0.76
N GLN A 338 15.24 -13.67 -2.03
CA GLN A 338 14.55 -13.04 -3.15
C GLN A 338 13.09 -13.48 -3.25
N ARG A 339 12.80 -14.77 -3.06
CA ARG A 339 11.41 -15.26 -3.03
C ARG A 339 10.62 -14.70 -1.84
N SER A 340 11.25 -14.64 -0.66
CA SER A 340 10.62 -14.03 0.53
C SER A 340 10.33 -12.55 0.31
N THR A 341 11.29 -11.78 -0.22
CA THR A 341 11.08 -10.36 -0.55
C THR A 341 9.96 -10.19 -1.58
N PHE A 342 9.92 -11.02 -2.62
CA PHE A 342 8.90 -10.96 -3.66
C PHE A 342 7.49 -11.23 -3.12
N TYR A 343 7.30 -12.34 -2.40
CA TYR A 343 5.98 -12.65 -1.86
C TYR A 343 5.57 -11.72 -0.72
N THR A 344 6.53 -11.12 0.01
CA THR A 344 6.21 -10.09 1.00
C THR A 344 5.82 -8.78 0.33
N ALA A 345 6.47 -8.38 -0.75
CA ALA A 345 6.04 -7.22 -1.54
C ALA A 345 4.63 -7.44 -2.11
N LEU A 346 4.35 -8.61 -2.70
CA LEU A 346 3.00 -8.94 -3.19
C LEU A 346 1.97 -9.02 -2.04
N TYR A 347 2.36 -9.44 -0.84
CA TYR A 347 1.54 -9.38 0.37
C TYR A 347 1.20 -7.94 0.75
N HIS A 348 2.15 -7.00 0.76
CA HIS A 348 1.92 -5.59 1.03
C HIS A 348 0.98 -4.95 0.00
N VAL A 349 1.15 -5.24 -1.29
CA VAL A 349 0.23 -4.80 -2.37
C VAL A 349 -1.22 -5.17 -2.09
N MET A 350 -1.48 -6.30 -1.43
CA MET A 350 -2.83 -6.79 -1.15
C MET A 350 -3.35 -6.43 0.26
N MET A 351 -2.70 -5.49 0.96
CA MET A 351 -3.21 -4.99 2.25
C MET A 351 -4.14 -3.80 2.09
N HIS A 352 -3.84 -2.91 1.14
CA HIS A 352 -4.61 -1.70 0.85
C HIS A 352 -4.81 -1.50 -0.67
N PRO A 353 -5.83 -0.74 -1.08
CA PRO A 353 -7.01 -0.30 -0.31
C PRO A 353 -7.72 -1.49 0.34
N ASN A 354 -8.34 -1.31 1.50
CA ASN A 354 -8.97 -2.42 2.23
C ASN A 354 -10.50 -2.35 2.21
N VAL A 355 -11.14 -3.49 2.44
CA VAL A 355 -12.61 -3.59 2.56
C VAL A 355 -13.11 -2.68 3.68
N TYR A 356 -14.19 -1.98 3.41
CA TYR A 356 -14.80 -1.01 4.31
C TYR A 356 -16.31 -1.26 4.54
N SER A 357 -16.96 -2.04 3.69
CA SER A 357 -18.34 -2.50 3.89
C SER A 357 -18.40 -3.71 4.80
N ASP A 358 -19.47 -3.82 5.59
CA ASP A 358 -19.77 -4.98 6.44
C ASP A 358 -20.27 -6.18 5.62
N VAL A 359 -20.40 -7.37 6.25
CA VAL A 359 -20.89 -8.60 5.59
C VAL A 359 -22.31 -8.47 5.00
N ASN A 360 -23.10 -7.49 5.45
CA ASN A 360 -24.42 -7.20 4.90
C ASN A 360 -24.37 -6.19 3.74
N GLY A 361 -23.16 -5.72 3.37
CA GLY A 361 -22.93 -4.73 2.32
C GLY A 361 -23.13 -3.27 2.75
N GLU A 362 -23.41 -2.99 4.02
CA GLU A 362 -23.53 -1.63 4.53
C GLU A 362 -22.15 -1.01 4.78
N TYR A 363 -22.03 0.31 4.53
CA TYR A 363 -20.83 1.09 4.84
C TYR A 363 -21.18 2.54 5.20
N ARG A 364 -20.27 3.23 5.86
CA ARG A 364 -20.39 4.66 6.18
C ARG A 364 -19.84 5.50 5.04
N GLY A 365 -20.66 6.36 4.46
CA GLY A 365 -20.25 7.26 3.40
C GLY A 365 -19.54 8.53 3.87
N PHE A 366 -18.96 9.29 2.94
CA PHE A 366 -18.34 10.60 3.21
C PHE A 366 -19.36 11.65 3.69
N ASP A 367 -20.63 11.50 3.29
CA ASP A 367 -21.76 12.30 3.79
C ASP A 367 -22.22 11.88 5.20
N GLN A 368 -21.50 10.97 5.84
CA GLN A 368 -21.80 10.44 7.17
C GLN A 368 -23.16 9.73 7.23
N GLN A 369 -23.68 9.24 6.10
CA GLN A 369 -24.87 8.39 6.05
C GLN A 369 -24.47 6.91 5.89
N THR A 370 -25.34 6.01 6.24
CA THR A 370 -25.17 4.58 5.95
C THR A 370 -25.66 4.31 4.53
N HIS A 371 -24.78 3.74 3.74
CA HIS A 371 -25.05 3.30 2.37
C HIS A 371 -24.93 1.79 2.27
N ARG A 372 -25.23 1.27 1.11
CA ARG A 372 -25.07 -0.14 0.75
C ARG A 372 -24.38 -0.25 -0.60
N ILE A 373 -23.54 -1.27 -0.76
CA ILE A 373 -22.86 -1.56 -2.03
C ILE A 373 -23.89 -1.83 -3.15
N ASP A 374 -23.50 -1.54 -4.37
CA ASP A 374 -24.30 -1.79 -5.58
C ASP A 374 -24.35 -3.29 -5.92
N ASP A 375 -25.34 -3.70 -6.71
CA ASP A 375 -25.54 -5.11 -7.10
C ASP A 375 -24.35 -5.75 -7.83
N LYS A 376 -23.49 -4.94 -8.47
CA LYS A 376 -22.29 -5.40 -9.19
C LYS A 376 -21.02 -5.40 -8.33
N GLN A 377 -21.07 -4.77 -7.18
CA GLN A 377 -19.99 -4.58 -6.26
C GLN A 377 -19.96 -5.72 -5.24
N GLN A 378 -18.79 -6.27 -4.94
CA GLN A 378 -18.63 -7.25 -3.87
C GLN A 378 -18.30 -6.59 -2.53
N ALA A 379 -17.58 -5.45 -2.55
CA ALA A 379 -17.26 -4.69 -1.36
C ALA A 379 -17.06 -3.21 -1.67
N GLN A 380 -17.30 -2.34 -0.69
CA GLN A 380 -16.81 -0.97 -0.67
C GLN A 380 -15.39 -0.99 -0.11
N TYR A 381 -14.49 -0.24 -0.75
CA TYR A 381 -13.10 -0.09 -0.33
C TYR A 381 -12.84 1.31 0.23
N ALA A 382 -11.84 1.43 1.09
CA ALA A 382 -11.35 2.68 1.64
C ALA A 382 -9.82 2.69 1.74
N ASN A 383 -9.27 3.82 2.17
CA ASN A 383 -7.83 4.05 2.35
C ASN A 383 -7.08 4.05 1.01
N PHE A 384 -7.22 5.16 0.30
CA PHE A 384 -6.59 5.38 -0.99
C PHE A 384 -5.50 6.44 -0.86
N SER A 385 -4.26 6.04 -0.94
CA SER A 385 -3.12 6.93 -1.17
C SER A 385 -3.04 7.25 -2.67
N GLY A 386 -3.97 8.10 -3.16
CA GLY A 386 -4.21 8.24 -4.60
C GLY A 386 -2.98 8.70 -5.37
N TRP A 387 -2.23 9.68 -4.83
CA TRP A 387 -1.02 10.21 -5.46
C TRP A 387 0.05 9.13 -5.70
N ASP A 388 0.07 8.11 -4.86
CA ASP A 388 1.04 7.02 -4.89
C ASP A 388 0.54 5.85 -5.75
N ILE A 389 -0.59 5.25 -5.38
CA ILE A 389 -1.04 3.93 -5.88
C ILE A 389 -1.46 3.90 -7.36
N TYR A 390 -1.67 5.05 -8.02
CA TYR A 390 -1.96 5.05 -9.46
C TYR A 390 -0.72 4.72 -10.31
N ARG A 391 0.48 4.80 -9.77
CA ARG A 391 1.73 4.69 -10.56
C ARG A 391 2.03 3.27 -11.00
N SER A 392 1.70 2.27 -10.17
CA SER A 392 1.86 0.85 -10.55
C SER A 392 0.97 -0.12 -9.77
N HIS A 393 0.53 0.25 -8.56
CA HIS A 393 -0.20 -0.61 -7.65
C HIS A 393 -1.59 -1.01 -8.18
N LEU A 394 -2.41 -0.04 -8.60
CA LEU A 394 -3.77 -0.31 -9.09
C LEU A 394 -3.76 -1.13 -10.37
N GLN A 395 -2.76 -0.96 -11.22
CA GLN A 395 -2.53 -1.77 -12.40
C GLN A 395 -2.30 -3.24 -12.02
N LEU A 396 -1.41 -3.49 -11.04
CA LEU A 396 -1.11 -4.85 -10.57
C LEU A 396 -2.32 -5.50 -9.92
N VAL A 397 -2.95 -4.83 -8.95
CA VAL A 397 -4.15 -5.33 -8.27
C VAL A 397 -5.24 -5.67 -9.26
N THR A 398 -5.50 -4.78 -10.21
CA THR A 398 -6.57 -4.99 -11.20
C THR A 398 -6.24 -6.11 -12.18
N TRP A 399 -5.00 -6.21 -12.63
CA TRP A 399 -4.59 -7.28 -13.52
C TRP A 399 -4.74 -8.66 -12.88
N LEU A 400 -4.39 -8.79 -11.60
CA LEU A 400 -4.53 -10.03 -10.83
C LEU A 400 -5.97 -10.30 -10.41
N GLN A 401 -6.73 -9.25 -10.04
CA GLN A 401 -8.06 -9.34 -9.45
C GLN A 401 -9.01 -8.25 -10.01
N PRO A 402 -9.53 -8.42 -11.24
CA PRO A 402 -10.28 -7.37 -11.93
C PRO A 402 -11.58 -6.95 -11.24
N GLN A 403 -12.18 -7.82 -10.43
CA GLN A 403 -13.34 -7.44 -9.62
C GLN A 403 -12.94 -6.51 -8.48
N VAL A 404 -11.82 -6.76 -7.81
CA VAL A 404 -11.27 -5.86 -6.77
C VAL A 404 -10.98 -4.48 -7.38
N GLY A 405 -10.30 -4.42 -8.53
CA GLY A 405 -10.08 -3.16 -9.23
C GLY A 405 -11.39 -2.43 -9.58
N SER A 406 -12.41 -3.17 -10.06
CA SER A 406 -13.72 -2.60 -10.35
C SER A 406 -14.42 -2.05 -9.11
N ASP A 407 -14.36 -2.79 -7.99
CA ASP A 407 -14.95 -2.38 -6.72
C ASP A 407 -14.23 -1.15 -6.14
N ILE A 408 -12.90 -1.05 -6.31
CA ILE A 408 -12.11 0.13 -5.96
C ILE A 408 -12.57 1.34 -6.79
N ALA A 409 -12.70 1.21 -8.11
CA ALA A 409 -13.17 2.29 -8.97
C ALA A 409 -14.58 2.77 -8.59
N GLN A 410 -15.50 1.83 -8.32
CA GLN A 410 -16.84 2.18 -7.85
C GLN A 410 -16.82 2.85 -6.48
N SER A 411 -15.92 2.41 -5.59
CA SER A 411 -15.77 2.99 -4.25
C SER A 411 -15.27 4.44 -4.31
N LEU A 412 -14.29 4.73 -5.14
CA LEU A 412 -13.82 6.10 -5.39
C LEU A 412 -14.93 6.98 -5.96
N TYR A 413 -15.73 6.44 -6.89
CA TYR A 413 -16.86 7.19 -7.44
C TYR A 413 -17.97 7.45 -6.39
N HIS A 414 -18.30 6.49 -5.54
CA HIS A 414 -19.21 6.69 -4.41
C HIS A 414 -18.71 7.77 -3.46
N GLN A 415 -17.42 7.73 -3.09
CA GLN A 415 -16.82 8.75 -2.23
C GLN A 415 -16.95 10.15 -2.85
N ALA A 416 -16.67 10.30 -4.13
CA ALA A 416 -16.84 11.58 -4.83
C ALA A 416 -18.29 12.05 -4.84
N GLN A 417 -19.25 11.17 -5.11
CA GLN A 417 -20.70 11.50 -5.08
C GLN A 417 -21.14 11.97 -3.69
N GLN A 418 -20.65 11.32 -2.63
CA GLN A 418 -20.95 11.62 -1.23
C GLN A 418 -20.19 12.84 -0.72
N ASN A 419 -19.12 13.24 -1.41
CA ASN A 419 -18.31 14.42 -1.17
C ASN A 419 -18.63 15.56 -2.16
N HIS A 420 -19.92 15.82 -2.41
CA HIS A 420 -20.40 16.91 -3.27
C HIS A 420 -19.91 16.89 -4.74
N GLY A 421 -19.38 15.76 -5.20
CA GLY A 421 -18.82 15.56 -6.53
C GLY A 421 -17.31 15.83 -6.63
N GLU A 422 -16.65 16.07 -5.52
CA GLU A 422 -15.20 16.26 -5.44
C GLU A 422 -14.50 14.94 -5.12
N TRP A 423 -13.54 14.56 -5.96
CA TRP A 423 -12.65 13.41 -5.77
C TRP A 423 -11.46 13.85 -4.92
N ASP A 424 -11.24 13.15 -3.82
CA ASP A 424 -10.10 13.46 -2.96
C ASP A 424 -8.85 12.69 -3.40
N ARG A 425 -7.69 13.28 -3.22
CA ARG A 425 -6.41 12.71 -3.64
C ARG A 425 -5.81 11.73 -2.65
N TRP A 426 -6.23 11.82 -1.40
CA TRP A 426 -5.90 10.87 -0.34
C TRP A 426 -7.08 10.69 0.61
N THR A 427 -7.58 9.48 0.76
CA THR A 427 -8.77 9.22 1.57
C THR A 427 -8.46 8.28 2.72
N HIS A 428 -9.02 8.56 3.90
CA HIS A 428 -8.90 7.73 5.08
C HIS A 428 -10.29 7.36 5.62
N ASN A 429 -10.63 6.06 5.59
CA ASN A 429 -11.94 5.56 5.98
C ASN A 429 -13.08 6.31 5.24
N SER A 430 -13.93 7.06 5.94
CA SER A 430 -15.01 7.87 5.36
C SER A 430 -14.71 9.38 5.36
N GLY A 431 -13.45 9.77 5.21
CA GLY A 431 -13.03 11.16 5.20
C GLY A 431 -12.08 11.53 4.06
N ALA A 432 -12.32 12.71 3.48
CA ALA A 432 -11.40 13.39 2.60
C ALA A 432 -10.29 14.03 3.45
N THR A 433 -9.04 13.72 3.15
CA THR A 433 -7.90 14.27 3.90
C THR A 433 -7.23 15.42 3.21
N HIS A 434 -7.41 15.54 1.89
CA HIS A 434 -6.80 16.54 1.00
C HIS A 434 -5.26 16.50 0.94
N VAL A 435 -4.65 15.46 1.50
CA VAL A 435 -3.19 15.30 1.53
C VAL A 435 -2.64 15.05 0.13
N MET A 436 -1.41 15.49 -0.16
CA MET A 436 -0.68 15.38 -1.42
C MET A 436 -1.16 16.34 -2.52
N SER A 437 -0.85 16.05 -3.79
CA SER A 437 -1.07 16.92 -4.94
C SER A 437 -1.65 16.20 -6.14
N GLY A 438 -2.02 16.94 -7.18
CA GLY A 438 -2.56 16.41 -8.43
C GLY A 438 -4.01 15.95 -8.35
N ASP A 439 -4.47 15.30 -9.42
CA ASP A 439 -5.79 14.69 -9.55
C ASP A 439 -5.68 13.19 -9.84
N PRO A 440 -5.20 12.39 -8.86
CA PRO A 440 -4.84 10.99 -9.07
C PRO A 440 -6.03 10.07 -9.32
N ALA A 441 -7.26 10.48 -9.00
CA ALA A 441 -8.44 9.69 -9.28
C ALA A 441 -8.62 9.42 -10.79
N VAL A 442 -8.18 10.34 -11.64
CA VAL A 442 -8.28 10.20 -13.10
C VAL A 442 -7.39 9.07 -13.61
N PRO A 443 -6.06 9.09 -13.40
CA PRO A 443 -5.21 7.97 -13.82
C PRO A 443 -5.60 6.67 -13.12
N ALA A 444 -5.98 6.68 -11.84
CA ALA A 444 -6.43 5.49 -11.12
C ALA A 444 -7.58 4.77 -11.85
N LEU A 445 -8.65 5.49 -12.24
CA LEU A 445 -9.76 4.89 -12.97
C LEU A 445 -9.34 4.44 -14.38
N ALA A 446 -8.51 5.22 -15.06
CA ALA A 446 -8.04 4.88 -16.41
C ALA A 446 -7.18 3.61 -16.40
N ASP A 447 -6.33 3.44 -15.40
CA ASP A 447 -5.49 2.26 -15.18
C ASP A 447 -6.31 1.02 -14.83
N ILE A 448 -7.26 1.16 -13.91
CA ILE A 448 -8.17 0.06 -13.58
C ILE A 448 -8.87 -0.48 -14.84
N ILE A 449 -9.36 0.41 -15.71
CA ILE A 449 -9.98 -0.03 -16.97
C ILE A 449 -8.96 -0.66 -17.92
N ALA A 450 -7.76 -0.09 -18.02
CA ALA A 450 -6.73 -0.59 -18.91
C ALA A 450 -6.32 -2.03 -18.55
N PHE A 451 -6.29 -2.34 -17.24
CA PHE A 451 -5.89 -3.64 -16.70
C PHE A 451 -7.05 -4.61 -16.41
N GLY A 452 -8.26 -4.30 -16.85
CA GLY A 452 -9.37 -5.27 -16.89
C GLY A 452 -10.54 -5.02 -15.93
N GLY A 453 -10.49 -4.01 -15.06
CA GLY A 453 -11.59 -3.62 -14.17
C GLY A 453 -12.71 -2.93 -14.95
N ARG A 454 -13.89 -3.56 -15.05
CA ARG A 454 -14.97 -3.08 -15.93
C ARG A 454 -16.35 -3.07 -15.27
N ALA A 455 -16.47 -3.57 -14.04
CA ALA A 455 -17.76 -3.77 -13.36
C ALA A 455 -18.13 -2.57 -12.46
N PHE A 456 -18.02 -1.33 -12.98
CA PHE A 456 -18.41 -0.12 -12.27
C PHE A 456 -19.12 0.87 -13.21
N ASP A 457 -19.65 1.98 -12.68
CA ASP A 457 -20.33 3.02 -13.50
C ASP A 457 -19.31 3.96 -14.16
N LEU A 458 -18.72 3.49 -15.25
CA LEU A 458 -17.74 4.26 -16.03
C LEU A 458 -18.32 5.56 -16.57
N GLN A 459 -19.57 5.57 -17.06
CA GLN A 459 -20.17 6.76 -17.68
C GLN A 459 -20.39 7.88 -16.65
N GLY A 460 -20.94 7.51 -15.47
CA GLY A 460 -21.14 8.44 -14.37
C GLY A 460 -19.83 8.97 -13.81
N ALA A 461 -18.86 8.09 -13.60
CA ALA A 461 -17.52 8.46 -13.13
C ALA A 461 -16.81 9.40 -14.12
N TYR A 462 -16.81 9.07 -15.42
CA TYR A 462 -16.23 9.92 -16.47
C TYR A 462 -16.88 11.31 -16.49
N ALA A 463 -18.21 11.40 -16.49
CA ALA A 463 -18.91 12.68 -16.50
C ALA A 463 -18.56 13.54 -15.26
N SER A 464 -18.41 12.90 -14.09
CA SER A 464 -18.00 13.56 -12.85
C SER A 464 -16.58 14.10 -12.95
N LEU A 465 -15.62 13.31 -13.46
CA LEU A 465 -14.23 13.70 -13.65
C LEU A 465 -14.09 14.83 -14.68
N VAL A 466 -14.81 14.78 -15.80
CA VAL A 466 -14.85 15.86 -16.80
C VAL A 466 -15.34 17.15 -16.18
N LYS A 467 -16.39 17.10 -15.38
CA LYS A 467 -16.91 18.27 -14.67
C LYS A 467 -15.84 18.87 -13.75
N ALA A 468 -15.18 18.05 -12.95
CA ALA A 468 -14.12 18.48 -12.03
C ALA A 468 -12.90 19.06 -12.77
N ALA A 469 -12.57 18.56 -13.96
CA ALA A 469 -11.46 19.03 -14.78
C ALA A 469 -11.77 20.28 -15.61
N THR A 470 -13.03 20.74 -15.67
CA THR A 470 -13.45 21.84 -16.56
C THR A 470 -14.21 22.97 -15.88
N ILE A 471 -14.71 22.76 -14.67
CA ILE A 471 -15.49 23.74 -13.93
C ILE A 471 -14.82 24.03 -12.60
N THR A 472 -14.23 25.20 -12.47
CA THR A 472 -13.60 25.68 -11.23
C THR A 472 -14.64 25.81 -10.11
N THR A 473 -14.35 25.24 -8.96
CA THR A 473 -15.16 25.33 -7.74
C THR A 473 -14.63 26.40 -6.79
N ALA A 474 -15.40 26.73 -5.74
CA ALA A 474 -14.91 27.62 -4.68
C ALA A 474 -13.76 26.97 -3.88
N ASN A 475 -13.76 25.62 -3.78
CA ASN A 475 -12.70 24.90 -3.10
C ASN A 475 -11.39 24.93 -3.85
N ASP A 476 -11.40 24.89 -5.19
CA ASP A 476 -10.19 25.05 -6.02
C ASP A 476 -9.51 26.42 -5.86
N LEU A 477 -10.21 27.39 -5.28
CA LEU A 477 -9.76 28.77 -5.07
C LEU A 477 -9.63 29.13 -3.59
N SER A 478 -9.68 28.18 -2.67
CA SER A 478 -9.84 28.47 -1.25
C SER A 478 -8.54 28.74 -0.50
N ASP A 479 -7.43 28.13 -0.92
CA ASP A 479 -6.16 28.17 -0.19
C ASP A 479 -5.05 28.80 -1.06
N ASP A 480 -4.48 29.92 -0.60
CA ASP A 480 -3.33 30.54 -1.26
C ASP A 480 -2.03 29.85 -0.79
N GLY A 481 -1.40 29.09 -1.72
CA GLY A 481 -0.12 28.44 -1.45
C GLY A 481 -0.21 27.43 -0.31
N CYS A 482 -1.25 26.61 -0.32
CA CYS A 482 -1.39 25.54 0.65
C CYS A 482 -0.15 24.64 0.69
N ASN A 483 0.07 24.01 1.81
CA ASN A 483 1.17 23.10 2.02
C ASN A 483 0.60 21.82 2.60
N THR A 484 0.64 20.73 1.83
CA THR A 484 0.18 19.38 2.14
C THR A 484 -1.32 19.10 2.05
N GLU A 485 -2.22 20.05 2.31
CA GLU A 485 -3.67 19.80 2.41
C GLU A 485 -4.46 20.84 1.62
N CYS A 486 -4.34 20.81 0.30
CA CYS A 486 -5.07 21.73 -0.57
C CYS A 486 -6.52 21.27 -0.71
N VAL A 487 -7.46 22.11 -0.30
CA VAL A 487 -8.88 21.89 -0.53
C VAL A 487 -9.20 22.03 -2.03
N GLY A 488 -10.17 21.29 -2.51
CA GLY A 488 -10.52 21.24 -3.93
C GLY A 488 -9.81 20.10 -4.68
N GLN A 489 -10.47 19.57 -5.69
CA GLN A 489 -9.94 18.47 -6.48
C GLN A 489 -8.75 18.90 -7.34
N ARG A 490 -8.86 20.09 -7.98
CA ARG A 490 -7.81 20.70 -8.80
C ARG A 490 -7.52 22.11 -8.31
N PRO A 491 -6.67 22.28 -7.30
CA PRO A 491 -6.32 23.59 -6.79
C PRO A 491 -5.77 24.47 -7.90
N SER A 492 -6.31 25.68 -8.06
CA SER A 492 -5.98 26.62 -9.14
C SER A 492 -6.39 26.16 -10.55
N LEU A 493 -7.48 25.41 -10.69
CA LEU A 493 -8.01 25.05 -12.00
C LEU A 493 -8.27 26.25 -12.92
N ASP A 494 -8.62 27.43 -12.37
CA ASP A 494 -8.74 28.68 -13.13
C ASP A 494 -7.43 29.07 -13.84
N GLN A 495 -6.29 28.88 -13.18
CA GLN A 495 -4.97 29.13 -13.77
C GLN A 495 -4.64 28.10 -14.85
N TRP A 496 -4.90 26.81 -14.58
CA TRP A 496 -4.76 25.73 -15.56
C TRP A 496 -5.52 26.03 -16.85
N LEU A 497 -6.78 26.43 -16.74
CA LEU A 497 -7.63 26.73 -17.89
C LEU A 497 -7.23 28.03 -18.62
N ARG A 498 -6.68 29.03 -17.94
CA ARG A 498 -6.38 30.34 -18.49
C ARG A 498 -4.93 30.53 -18.90
N LEU A 499 -3.99 30.05 -18.06
CA LEU A 499 -2.54 30.19 -18.29
C LEU A 499 -1.94 29.00 -18.99
N HIS A 500 -2.64 27.85 -18.94
CA HIS A 500 -2.14 26.55 -19.38
C HIS A 500 -0.92 26.06 -18.58
N TYR A 501 -0.83 26.47 -17.32
CA TYR A 501 0.05 25.99 -16.25
C TYR A 501 -0.44 26.57 -14.93
N ILE A 502 -0.02 25.98 -13.82
CA ILE A 502 -0.25 26.52 -12.49
C ILE A 502 0.96 27.36 -12.09
N ALA A 503 0.72 28.61 -11.72
CA ALA A 503 1.78 29.56 -11.46
C ALA A 503 2.45 29.32 -10.09
N SER A 504 3.63 29.95 -9.90
CA SER A 504 4.40 29.89 -8.66
C SER A 504 3.62 30.39 -7.43
N LYS A 505 2.66 31.28 -7.64
CA LYS A 505 1.67 31.71 -6.64
C LYS A 505 0.31 31.19 -7.06
N SER A 506 -0.20 30.22 -6.31
CA SER A 506 -1.40 29.49 -6.64
C SER A 506 -2.07 28.97 -5.38
N HIS A 507 -3.21 28.32 -5.53
CA HIS A 507 -3.89 27.61 -4.46
C HIS A 507 -3.36 26.16 -4.28
N ALA A 508 -2.43 25.72 -5.15
CA ALA A 508 -1.83 24.39 -5.10
C ALA A 508 -0.58 24.35 -4.22
N TRP A 509 -0.22 23.16 -3.77
CA TRP A 509 1.03 22.91 -3.02
C TRP A 509 2.23 22.89 -3.96
N GLY A 510 2.47 23.52 -4.88
CA GLY A 510 3.62 23.53 -5.77
C GLY A 510 3.19 23.61 -7.24
N GLY A 511 3.24 24.82 -7.80
CA GLY A 511 2.70 25.08 -9.13
C GLY A 511 3.30 24.21 -10.24
N ALA A 512 4.62 23.95 -10.20
CA ALA A 512 5.27 23.11 -11.21
C ALA A 512 4.90 21.64 -11.05
N GLY A 513 4.93 21.10 -9.83
CA GLY A 513 4.51 19.73 -9.54
C GLY A 513 3.06 19.48 -9.93
N GLU A 514 2.16 20.36 -9.48
CA GLU A 514 0.73 20.28 -9.81
C GLU A 514 0.46 20.33 -11.32
N THR A 515 1.19 21.19 -12.07
CA THR A 515 1.09 21.24 -13.54
C THR A 515 1.44 19.91 -14.19
N LEU A 516 2.46 19.21 -13.71
CA LEU A 516 2.86 17.91 -14.27
C LEU A 516 1.86 16.81 -13.92
N GLU A 517 1.35 16.81 -12.70
CA GLU A 517 0.31 15.89 -12.25
C GLU A 517 -1.00 16.10 -13.03
N ASP A 518 -1.44 17.35 -13.18
CA ASP A 518 -2.63 17.70 -13.98
C ASP A 518 -2.46 17.34 -15.47
N ALA A 519 -1.24 17.47 -16.01
CA ALA A 519 -0.95 17.02 -17.39
C ALA A 519 -1.10 15.49 -17.53
N SER A 520 -0.61 14.74 -16.55
CA SER A 520 -0.78 13.28 -16.51
C SER A 520 -2.23 12.88 -16.32
N ALA A 521 -2.97 13.59 -15.45
CA ALA A 521 -4.40 13.39 -15.25
C ALA A 521 -5.20 13.70 -16.53
N ASP A 522 -4.91 14.79 -17.23
CA ASP A 522 -5.58 15.11 -18.49
C ASP A 522 -5.23 14.11 -19.61
N PHE A 523 -4.00 13.57 -19.65
CA PHE A 523 -3.70 12.46 -20.54
C PHE A 523 -4.57 11.23 -20.24
N ALA A 524 -4.64 10.82 -18.97
CA ALA A 524 -5.46 9.69 -18.54
C ALA A 524 -6.96 9.95 -18.81
N LEU A 525 -7.43 11.20 -18.65
CA LEU A 525 -8.80 11.59 -18.98
C LEU A 525 -9.09 11.49 -20.50
N SER A 526 -8.08 11.78 -21.36
CA SER A 526 -8.19 11.55 -22.80
C SER A 526 -8.37 10.06 -23.13
N GLU A 527 -7.71 9.18 -22.38
CA GLU A 527 -7.86 7.72 -22.52
C GLU A 527 -9.23 7.22 -22.05
N LEU A 528 -9.76 7.79 -20.96
CA LEU A 528 -11.15 7.53 -20.54
C LEU A 528 -12.15 8.01 -21.59
N ALA A 529 -11.98 9.23 -22.13
CA ALA A 529 -12.79 9.79 -23.21
C ALA A 529 -12.82 8.84 -24.43
N ARG A 530 -11.66 8.35 -24.85
CA ARG A 530 -11.55 7.37 -25.95
C ARG A 530 -12.36 6.10 -25.66
N ARG A 531 -12.34 5.61 -24.45
CA ARG A 531 -13.06 4.38 -24.04
C ARG A 531 -14.58 4.55 -23.98
N VAL A 532 -15.06 5.73 -23.63
CA VAL A 532 -16.50 6.04 -23.63
C VAL A 532 -17.00 6.55 -24.99
N GLY A 533 -16.11 6.76 -25.97
CA GLY A 533 -16.43 7.22 -27.31
C GLY A 533 -16.61 8.74 -27.44
N ASP A 534 -16.10 9.52 -26.48
CA ASP A 534 -16.08 10.99 -26.53
C ASP A 534 -14.83 11.48 -27.27
N ASN A 535 -14.93 11.62 -28.58
CA ASN A 535 -13.82 12.04 -29.44
C ASN A 535 -13.42 13.50 -29.21
N GLU A 536 -14.36 14.39 -28.86
CA GLU A 536 -14.09 15.79 -28.58
C GLU A 536 -13.32 15.92 -27.27
N GLY A 537 -13.81 15.26 -26.22
CA GLY A 537 -13.11 15.18 -24.94
C GLY A 537 -11.71 14.59 -25.07
N GLN A 538 -11.54 13.53 -25.86
CA GLN A 538 -10.24 12.92 -26.12
C GLN A 538 -9.24 13.95 -26.67
N GLN A 539 -9.63 14.69 -27.71
CA GLN A 539 -8.76 15.70 -28.34
C GLN A 539 -8.46 16.86 -27.39
N GLN A 540 -9.49 17.35 -26.68
CA GLN A 540 -9.34 18.41 -25.69
C GLN A 540 -8.33 18.06 -24.60
N PHE A 541 -8.50 16.90 -23.96
CA PHE A 541 -7.65 16.51 -22.83
C PHE A 541 -6.25 16.11 -23.29
N LEU A 542 -6.10 15.48 -24.46
CA LEU A 542 -4.77 15.20 -25.03
C LEU A 542 -4.01 16.52 -25.38
N THR A 543 -4.71 17.56 -25.82
CA THR A 543 -4.13 18.89 -26.01
C THR A 543 -3.66 19.49 -24.69
N ARG A 544 -4.49 19.40 -23.65
CA ARG A 544 -4.18 19.92 -22.31
C ARG A 544 -3.03 19.14 -21.64
N ALA A 545 -2.92 17.84 -21.87
CA ALA A 545 -1.78 17.04 -21.43
C ALA A 545 -0.45 17.64 -21.91
N GLY A 546 -0.42 18.28 -23.07
CA GLY A 546 0.76 18.97 -23.58
C GLY A 546 1.16 20.27 -22.85
N TYR A 547 0.36 20.76 -21.89
CA TYR A 547 0.61 22.02 -21.19
C TYR A 547 1.85 22.01 -20.29
N TRP A 548 2.38 20.83 -19.93
CA TRP A 548 3.67 20.68 -19.23
C TRP A 548 4.80 21.47 -19.92
N ARG A 549 4.75 21.63 -21.27
CA ARG A 549 5.74 22.37 -22.05
C ARG A 549 5.82 23.85 -21.70
N ASN A 550 4.73 24.43 -21.13
CA ASN A 550 4.71 25.83 -20.69
C ASN A 550 5.60 26.09 -19.46
N LEU A 551 5.98 25.02 -18.75
CA LEU A 551 6.93 25.08 -17.64
C LEU A 551 8.36 24.72 -18.03
N PHE A 552 8.61 24.32 -19.28
CA PHE A 552 9.97 24.06 -19.72
C PHE A 552 10.68 25.35 -20.09
N ASN A 553 11.66 25.75 -19.27
CA ASN A 553 12.54 26.90 -19.57
C ASN A 553 13.80 26.39 -20.26
N PRO A 554 14.00 26.60 -21.58
CA PRO A 554 15.18 26.11 -22.30
C PRO A 554 16.49 26.75 -21.83
N ASN A 555 16.42 27.90 -21.15
CA ASN A 555 17.54 28.67 -20.66
C ASN A 555 17.66 28.65 -19.12
N ALA A 556 17.09 27.66 -18.46
CA ALA A 556 17.07 27.55 -17.00
C ALA A 556 18.48 27.52 -16.40
N THR A 557 19.41 26.82 -17.08
CA THR A 557 20.82 26.74 -16.68
C THR A 557 21.75 26.82 -17.90
N PRO A 558 23.05 27.12 -17.71
CA PRO A 558 24.03 27.04 -18.80
C PRO A 558 24.16 25.64 -19.41
N GLN A 559 23.78 24.58 -18.67
CA GLN A 559 23.84 23.19 -19.12
C GLN A 559 22.59 22.74 -19.88
N GLY A 560 21.52 23.52 -19.86
CA GLY A 560 20.29 23.24 -20.59
C GLY A 560 19.00 23.60 -19.84
N GLY A 561 17.87 23.29 -20.48
CA GLY A 561 16.55 23.58 -19.97
C GLY A 561 16.10 22.64 -18.85
N TYR A 562 15.14 23.09 -18.05
CA TYR A 562 14.47 22.37 -16.98
C TYR A 562 12.97 22.70 -16.94
N ILE A 563 12.19 21.80 -16.36
CA ILE A 563 10.88 22.15 -15.82
C ILE A 563 11.15 23.10 -14.65
N GLN A 564 10.54 24.28 -14.70
CA GLN A 564 10.77 25.35 -13.74
C GLN A 564 9.44 25.98 -13.32
N ASN A 565 9.31 26.32 -12.06
CA ASN A 565 8.21 27.12 -11.58
C ASN A 565 8.11 28.43 -12.38
N ARG A 566 6.88 28.90 -12.71
CA ARG A 566 6.67 30.06 -13.59
C ARG A 566 5.67 31.03 -12.97
N ASN A 567 5.93 32.32 -13.06
CA ASN A 567 5.02 33.31 -12.54
C ASN A 567 3.79 33.50 -13.44
N ALA A 568 2.68 34.01 -12.89
CA ALA A 568 1.43 34.21 -13.62
C ALA A 568 1.54 35.25 -14.76
N ASP A 569 2.55 36.15 -14.75
CA ASP A 569 2.87 37.06 -15.82
C ASP A 569 3.76 36.44 -16.92
N GLY A 570 4.08 35.17 -16.81
CA GLY A 570 4.91 34.40 -17.74
C GLY A 570 6.41 34.56 -17.51
N SER A 571 6.87 35.34 -16.55
CA SER A 571 8.28 35.46 -16.20
C SER A 571 8.79 34.24 -15.43
N TRP A 572 10.12 34.01 -15.45
CA TRP A 572 10.79 32.96 -14.77
C TRP A 572 11.46 33.49 -13.49
N PRO A 573 11.16 32.92 -12.29
CA PRO A 573 11.89 33.28 -11.06
C PRO A 573 13.33 32.76 -11.09
N ALA A 574 14.13 33.13 -10.09
CA ALA A 574 15.46 32.53 -9.90
C ALA A 574 15.36 31.02 -9.76
N PHE A 575 16.36 30.31 -10.28
CA PHE A 575 16.27 28.86 -10.39
C PHE A 575 17.63 28.19 -10.20
N THR A 576 17.61 27.08 -9.47
CA THR A 576 18.67 26.09 -9.45
C THR A 576 18.07 24.69 -9.57
N PRO A 577 18.74 23.71 -10.20
CA PRO A 577 18.16 22.37 -10.43
C PRO A 577 17.85 21.56 -9.17
N ASP A 578 18.43 21.93 -8.05
CA ASP A 578 18.26 21.32 -6.73
C ASP A 578 17.09 21.93 -5.92
N THR A 579 16.39 22.93 -6.47
CA THR A 579 15.27 23.57 -5.78
C THR A 579 14.09 22.59 -5.64
N ASP A 580 13.45 22.62 -4.47
CA ASP A 580 12.16 22.00 -4.16
C ASP A 580 10.99 22.99 -4.27
N GLU A 581 11.28 24.30 -4.49
CA GLU A 581 10.26 25.34 -4.62
C GLU A 581 9.38 25.11 -5.85
N GLY A 582 8.11 24.83 -5.61
CA GLY A 582 7.12 24.53 -6.65
C GLY A 582 6.97 23.04 -6.97
N PHE A 583 7.66 22.17 -6.25
CA PHE A 583 7.59 20.73 -6.38
C PHE A 583 7.16 20.08 -5.06
N VAL A 584 6.65 18.86 -5.13
CA VAL A 584 6.13 18.12 -3.98
C VAL A 584 7.03 16.91 -3.74
N GLU A 585 7.64 16.83 -2.55
CA GLU A 585 8.52 15.74 -2.14
C GLU A 585 9.66 15.43 -3.12
N GLY A 586 10.14 16.44 -3.82
CA GLY A 586 11.23 16.28 -4.78
C GLY A 586 11.78 17.60 -5.28
N SER A 587 12.84 17.55 -6.06
CA SER A 587 13.50 18.69 -6.68
C SER A 587 13.11 18.86 -8.15
N ALA A 588 13.47 19.99 -8.73
CA ALA A 588 13.34 20.21 -10.16
C ALA A 588 14.11 19.20 -11.01
N SER A 589 15.21 18.64 -10.50
CA SER A 589 15.96 17.58 -11.18
C SER A 589 15.19 16.25 -11.22
N ILE A 590 14.45 15.93 -10.16
CA ILE A 590 13.59 14.74 -10.07
C ILE A 590 12.38 14.94 -10.97
N TYR A 591 11.66 16.04 -10.83
CA TYR A 591 10.44 16.32 -11.57
C TYR A 591 10.64 16.55 -13.08
N LEU A 592 11.87 16.82 -13.53
CA LEU A 592 12.18 16.90 -14.95
C LEU A 592 11.67 15.70 -15.75
N TRP A 593 11.61 14.53 -15.15
CA TRP A 593 11.29 13.27 -15.79
C TRP A 593 9.81 12.86 -15.69
N MET A 594 8.99 13.60 -14.94
CA MET A 594 7.59 13.28 -14.72
C MET A 594 6.66 13.64 -15.90
N VAL A 595 6.96 13.10 -17.08
CA VAL A 595 6.13 13.20 -18.29
C VAL A 595 6.02 11.80 -18.91
N PRO A 596 5.42 10.82 -18.21
CA PRO A 596 5.47 9.41 -18.60
C PRO A 596 4.73 9.09 -19.90
N PHE A 597 3.76 9.92 -20.28
CA PHE A 597 2.97 9.74 -21.50
C PHE A 597 3.62 10.38 -22.76
N ASP A 598 4.59 11.27 -22.61
CA ASP A 598 5.20 12.01 -23.73
C ASP A 598 6.74 12.11 -23.60
N VAL A 599 7.38 10.98 -23.37
CA VAL A 599 8.84 10.89 -23.13
C VAL A 599 9.65 11.32 -24.35
N HIS A 600 9.22 10.99 -25.58
CA HIS A 600 9.90 11.48 -26.80
C HIS A 600 9.82 13.00 -26.91
N GLY A 601 8.65 13.59 -26.63
CA GLY A 601 8.51 15.04 -26.60
C GLY A 601 9.38 15.71 -25.54
N LEU A 602 9.56 15.09 -24.38
CA LEU A 602 10.50 15.54 -23.37
C LEU A 602 11.95 15.47 -23.88
N PHE A 603 12.36 14.37 -24.50
CA PHE A 603 13.71 14.22 -25.05
C PHE A 603 14.00 15.23 -26.16
N ASP A 604 13.04 15.48 -27.06
CA ASP A 604 13.16 16.51 -28.10
C ASP A 604 13.34 17.91 -27.47
N THR A 605 12.56 18.20 -26.42
CA THR A 605 12.64 19.46 -25.69
C THR A 605 13.98 19.64 -24.99
N LEU A 606 14.60 18.56 -24.50
CA LEU A 606 15.94 18.53 -23.90
C LEU A 606 17.05 18.69 -24.96
N GLY A 607 16.71 18.72 -26.25
CA GLY A 607 17.63 18.87 -27.36
C GLY A 607 18.11 17.56 -27.96
N GLY A 608 17.28 16.54 -27.85
CA GLY A 608 17.42 15.22 -28.47
C GLY A 608 17.89 14.13 -27.54
N ARG A 609 17.74 12.91 -28.02
CA ARG A 609 18.00 11.65 -27.30
C ARG A 609 19.37 11.60 -26.62
N ASP A 610 20.45 11.98 -27.32
CA ASP A 610 21.80 11.91 -26.76
C ASP A 610 21.98 12.81 -25.52
N LYS A 611 21.35 13.99 -25.50
CA LYS A 611 21.38 14.88 -24.35
C LYS A 611 20.53 14.33 -23.21
N ALA A 612 19.39 13.74 -23.51
CA ALA A 612 18.54 13.09 -22.51
C ALA A 612 19.29 11.91 -21.85
N ILE A 613 19.96 11.05 -22.64
CA ILE A 613 20.80 9.96 -22.14
C ILE A 613 21.88 10.48 -21.19
N ALA A 614 22.61 11.53 -21.62
CA ALA A 614 23.69 12.10 -20.80
C ALA A 614 23.16 12.65 -19.44
N ARG A 615 21.96 13.24 -19.45
CA ARG A 615 21.32 13.73 -18.24
C ARG A 615 20.78 12.59 -17.35
N LEU A 616 20.19 11.54 -17.93
CA LEU A 616 19.78 10.34 -17.19
C LEU A 616 20.98 9.64 -16.56
N ASP A 617 22.11 9.52 -17.28
CA ASP A 617 23.33 8.95 -16.73
C ASP A 617 23.85 9.75 -15.55
N ALA A 618 23.85 11.07 -15.64
CA ALA A 618 24.23 11.96 -14.53
C ALA A 618 23.22 11.92 -13.36
N PHE A 619 21.97 11.66 -13.63
CA PHE A 619 20.94 11.53 -12.61
C PHE A 619 21.11 10.24 -11.78
N PHE A 620 21.53 9.15 -12.41
CA PHE A 620 21.71 7.86 -11.76
C PHE A 620 23.12 7.59 -11.21
N HIS A 621 24.09 8.46 -11.48
CA HIS A 621 25.48 8.22 -11.05
C HIS A 621 26.10 9.43 -10.39
N GLN A 622 26.94 9.16 -9.37
CA GLN A 622 27.84 10.12 -8.78
C GLN A 622 28.99 10.46 -9.76
N ALA A 623 29.76 11.49 -9.46
CA ALA A 623 30.92 11.91 -10.27
C ALA A 623 32.02 10.83 -10.40
N ASP A 624 32.10 9.90 -9.46
CA ASP A 624 33.03 8.77 -9.47
C ASP A 624 32.49 7.54 -10.23
N GLY A 625 31.28 7.64 -10.78
CA GLY A 625 30.60 6.56 -11.50
C GLY A 625 29.84 5.56 -10.63
N SER A 626 29.79 5.74 -9.30
CA SER A 626 28.95 4.93 -8.42
C SER A 626 27.47 5.27 -8.60
N TRP A 627 26.60 4.31 -8.26
CA TRP A 627 25.15 4.52 -8.31
C TRP A 627 24.68 5.58 -7.32
N ALA A 628 23.80 6.45 -7.77
CA ALA A 628 23.07 7.46 -7.01
C ALA A 628 21.56 7.12 -7.06
N LEU A 629 21.14 6.14 -6.24
CA LEU A 629 19.78 5.60 -6.31
C LEU A 629 18.84 6.16 -5.21
N THR A 630 19.40 6.56 -4.07
CA THR A 630 18.69 7.18 -2.96
C THR A 630 19.68 7.91 -2.04
N ASN A 631 19.22 8.96 -1.37
CA ASN A 631 20.01 9.77 -0.45
C ASN A 631 21.33 10.34 -1.06
N ALA A 632 21.34 10.53 -2.37
CA ALA A 632 22.50 11.02 -3.11
C ALA A 632 22.49 12.55 -3.32
N GLY A 633 21.44 13.19 -2.85
CA GLY A 633 21.19 14.63 -2.94
C GLY A 633 20.21 15.02 -4.07
N PRO A 634 19.72 16.25 -4.04
CA PRO A 634 18.56 16.70 -4.83
C PRO A 634 18.78 16.74 -6.36
N LEU A 635 19.98 16.46 -6.83
CA LEU A 635 20.29 16.39 -8.27
C LEU A 635 20.19 14.97 -8.83
N HIS A 636 19.98 13.98 -7.97
CA HIS A 636 20.04 12.57 -8.30
C HIS A 636 18.70 11.88 -8.05
N ALA A 637 18.62 10.61 -8.47
CA ALA A 637 17.45 9.78 -8.27
C ALA A 637 17.18 9.52 -6.78
N GLU A 638 15.90 9.45 -6.42
CA GLU A 638 15.40 9.08 -5.11
C GLU A 638 14.40 7.93 -5.28
N LEU A 639 14.94 6.70 -5.49
CA LEU A 639 14.14 5.49 -5.76
C LEU A 639 13.49 4.91 -4.48
N ASN A 640 13.35 5.74 -3.48
CA ASN A 640 12.62 5.51 -2.23
C ASN A 640 11.37 6.41 -2.14
N ASN A 641 11.03 7.12 -3.24
CA ASN A 641 9.86 7.98 -3.31
C ASN A 641 9.32 8.08 -4.75
N GLU A 642 8.03 8.33 -4.90
CA GLU A 642 7.23 8.22 -6.12
C GLU A 642 7.71 9.05 -7.30
N PRO A 643 8.16 10.31 -7.16
CA PRO A 643 8.58 11.11 -8.31
C PRO A 643 9.74 10.51 -9.11
N SER A 644 10.48 9.55 -8.55
CA SER A 644 11.62 8.93 -9.23
C SER A 644 11.35 7.51 -9.76
N VAL A 645 10.30 6.81 -9.32
CA VAL A 645 10.13 5.36 -9.53
C VAL A 645 10.03 4.95 -11.01
N ALA A 646 9.50 5.82 -11.87
CA ALA A 646 9.39 5.60 -13.31
C ALA A 646 10.70 5.84 -14.07
N THR A 647 11.64 6.61 -13.50
CA THR A 647 12.82 7.10 -14.24
C THR A 647 13.80 6.03 -14.74
N PRO A 648 14.01 4.86 -14.07
CA PRO A 648 14.89 3.81 -14.58
C PRO A 648 14.45 3.24 -15.94
N TRP A 649 13.17 3.34 -16.26
CA TRP A 649 12.55 2.79 -17.48
C TRP A 649 12.69 3.72 -18.70
N LEU A 650 13.09 4.97 -18.51
CA LEU A 650 13.19 5.97 -19.57
C LEU A 650 14.30 5.67 -20.59
N PHE A 651 15.29 4.85 -20.24
CA PHE A 651 16.31 4.42 -21.20
C PHE A 651 15.77 3.56 -22.35
N ASP A 652 14.61 2.92 -22.20
CA ASP A 652 13.93 2.19 -23.27
C ASP A 652 13.51 3.13 -24.41
N TYR A 653 13.01 4.32 -24.06
CA TYR A 653 12.68 5.37 -25.04
C TYR A 653 13.93 5.96 -25.70
N ALA A 654 15.06 5.86 -25.03
CA ALA A 654 16.34 6.36 -25.54
C ALA A 654 17.07 5.35 -26.45
N GLY A 655 16.47 4.17 -26.75
CA GLY A 655 17.10 3.10 -27.52
C GLY A 655 18.30 2.47 -26.81
N GLN A 656 18.31 2.52 -25.45
CA GLN A 656 19.33 1.90 -24.62
C GLN A 656 18.71 0.98 -23.54
N PRO A 657 17.89 -0.02 -23.92
CA PRO A 657 17.19 -0.87 -22.95
C PRO A 657 18.14 -1.64 -22.04
N TRP A 658 19.37 -1.86 -22.45
CA TRP A 658 20.39 -2.44 -21.58
C TRP A 658 20.69 -1.59 -20.34
N LYS A 659 20.49 -0.26 -20.41
CA LYS A 659 20.61 0.63 -19.23
C LYS A 659 19.39 0.56 -18.33
N THR A 660 18.19 0.42 -18.87
CA THR A 660 16.98 0.09 -18.09
C THR A 660 17.23 -1.17 -17.27
N GLN A 661 17.69 -2.26 -17.93
CA GLN A 661 17.99 -3.53 -17.26
C GLN A 661 19.02 -3.35 -16.14
N GLN A 662 20.05 -2.55 -16.39
CA GLN A 662 21.10 -2.27 -15.41
C GLN A 662 20.59 -1.43 -14.23
N ALA A 663 19.84 -0.34 -14.49
CA ALA A 663 19.35 0.55 -13.46
C ALA A 663 18.29 -0.13 -12.57
N VAL A 664 17.29 -0.77 -13.16
CA VAL A 664 16.24 -1.50 -12.42
C VAL A 664 16.86 -2.59 -11.55
N ARG A 665 17.79 -3.39 -12.11
CA ARG A 665 18.45 -4.45 -11.31
C ARG A 665 19.36 -3.87 -10.23
N ALA A 666 19.99 -2.71 -10.44
CA ALA A 666 20.75 -2.04 -9.39
C ALA A 666 19.86 -1.65 -8.21
N VAL A 667 18.66 -1.13 -8.47
CA VAL A 667 17.66 -0.83 -7.41
C VAL A 667 17.20 -2.10 -6.70
N VAL A 668 16.74 -3.11 -7.47
CA VAL A 668 16.23 -4.38 -6.92
C VAL A 668 17.27 -5.10 -6.07
N ASP A 669 18.52 -5.16 -6.54
CA ASP A 669 19.57 -5.93 -5.88
C ASP A 669 20.23 -5.19 -4.68
N THR A 670 20.07 -3.85 -4.60
CA THR A 670 20.75 -3.07 -3.54
C THR A 670 19.84 -2.44 -2.51
N LEU A 671 18.61 -2.08 -2.88
CA LEU A 671 17.68 -1.39 -1.99
C LEU A 671 16.65 -2.32 -1.34
N TRP A 672 16.41 -3.51 -1.93
CA TRP A 672 15.42 -4.47 -1.44
C TRP A 672 16.07 -5.70 -0.82
N LYS A 673 15.58 -6.16 0.32
CA LYS A 673 16.14 -7.33 1.03
C LYS A 673 15.14 -7.95 2.00
N ASN A 674 15.37 -9.22 2.33
CA ASN A 674 14.60 -9.96 3.35
C ASN A 674 15.07 -9.57 4.77
N ALA A 675 14.75 -8.33 5.19
CA ALA A 675 15.10 -7.81 6.51
C ALA A 675 14.13 -6.68 6.89
N PRO A 676 14.00 -6.30 8.17
CA PRO A 676 13.10 -5.24 8.62
C PRO A 676 13.30 -3.90 7.90
N ASP A 677 14.54 -3.57 7.50
CA ASP A 677 14.88 -2.40 6.69
C ASP A 677 14.91 -2.70 5.18
N GLY A 678 14.11 -3.65 4.73
CA GLY A 678 14.13 -4.19 3.37
C GLY A 678 13.29 -3.45 2.34
N ILE A 679 12.64 -2.34 2.72
CA ILE A 679 12.00 -1.38 1.80
C ILE A 679 12.80 -0.07 1.87
N PRO A 680 13.12 0.57 0.74
CA PRO A 680 14.03 1.72 0.71
C PRO A 680 13.46 3.00 1.32
N GLY A 681 12.13 3.16 1.38
CA GLY A 681 11.40 4.30 1.90
C GLY A 681 10.06 3.89 2.45
N ASN A 682 9.11 4.81 2.49
CA ASN A 682 7.72 4.51 2.82
C ASN A 682 7.14 3.56 1.78
N ASP A 683 6.30 2.60 2.20
CA ASP A 683 5.70 1.63 1.27
C ASP A 683 4.48 2.21 0.53
N ASP A 684 3.96 3.35 0.99
CA ASP A 684 2.84 4.13 0.43
C ASP A 684 1.65 3.26 0.01
N LEU A 685 1.09 2.59 1.02
CA LEU A 685 0.00 1.62 0.89
C LEU A 685 0.26 0.52 -0.16
N GLY A 686 1.54 0.14 -0.33
CA GLY A 686 1.96 -0.93 -1.22
C GLY A 686 2.42 -0.48 -2.61
N GLU A 687 2.52 0.84 -2.89
CA GLU A 687 3.04 1.32 -4.19
C GLU A 687 4.49 0.91 -4.40
N MET A 688 5.37 1.15 -3.43
CA MET A 688 6.76 0.76 -3.56
C MET A 688 6.93 -0.76 -3.66
N SER A 689 6.15 -1.53 -2.91
CA SER A 689 6.10 -3.00 -3.02
C SER A 689 5.62 -3.44 -4.41
N SER A 690 4.64 -2.76 -5.00
CA SER A 690 4.15 -3.04 -6.35
C SER A 690 5.23 -2.77 -7.40
N TRP A 691 5.96 -1.66 -7.28
CA TRP A 691 7.12 -1.37 -8.12
C TRP A 691 8.15 -2.51 -8.10
N TYR A 692 8.45 -3.06 -6.91
CA TYR A 692 9.35 -4.20 -6.79
C TYR A 692 8.81 -5.45 -7.48
N VAL A 693 7.52 -5.77 -7.32
CA VAL A 693 6.88 -6.93 -7.99
C VAL A 693 6.98 -6.80 -9.50
N TRP A 694 6.61 -5.65 -10.07
CA TRP A 694 6.73 -5.39 -11.50
C TRP A 694 8.18 -5.51 -11.99
N SER A 695 9.11 -4.89 -11.28
CA SER A 695 10.54 -4.92 -11.61
C SER A 695 11.12 -6.33 -11.57
N ALA A 696 10.72 -7.15 -10.59
CA ALA A 696 11.13 -8.55 -10.47
C ALA A 696 10.58 -9.43 -11.60
N LEU A 697 9.40 -9.11 -12.13
CA LEU A 697 8.84 -9.74 -13.32
C LEU A 697 9.53 -9.25 -14.62
N GLY A 698 10.32 -8.18 -14.54
CA GLY A 698 11.03 -7.59 -15.67
C GLY A 698 10.15 -6.71 -16.56
N MET A 699 9.12 -6.07 -16.00
CA MET A 699 8.22 -5.19 -16.72
C MET A 699 7.70 -4.04 -15.83
N TYR A 700 7.13 -2.99 -16.46
CA TYR A 700 6.58 -1.84 -15.72
C TYR A 700 5.49 -1.10 -16.51
N PRO A 701 4.35 -0.72 -15.89
CA PRO A 701 3.24 0.00 -16.51
C PRO A 701 3.46 1.52 -16.47
N GLU A 702 4.35 2.07 -17.27
CA GLU A 702 4.80 3.46 -17.26
C GLU A 702 3.69 4.48 -17.59
N ILE A 703 2.77 4.13 -18.52
CA ILE A 703 1.90 5.11 -19.18
C ILE A 703 0.51 5.14 -18.55
N PRO A 704 0.09 6.22 -17.85
CA PRO A 704 -1.21 6.27 -17.20
C PRO A 704 -2.39 5.99 -18.14
N GLY A 705 -3.31 5.14 -17.70
CA GLY A 705 -4.52 4.76 -18.47
C GLY A 705 -4.28 3.80 -19.63
N ARG A 706 -3.08 3.24 -19.75
CA ARG A 706 -2.70 2.31 -20.81
C ARG A 706 -2.04 1.06 -20.24
N ALA A 707 -2.08 -0.02 -21.01
CA ALA A 707 -1.55 -1.32 -20.60
C ALA A 707 -0.34 -1.78 -21.43
N GLU A 708 0.38 -0.85 -22.05
CA GLU A 708 1.73 -1.10 -22.53
C GLU A 708 2.67 -1.31 -21.34
N LEU A 709 3.52 -2.33 -21.42
CA LEU A 709 4.48 -2.65 -20.38
C LEU A 709 5.90 -2.46 -20.90
N LEU A 710 6.68 -1.61 -20.27
CA LEU A 710 8.12 -1.48 -20.54
C LEU A 710 8.86 -2.71 -20.06
N LEU A 711 9.98 -3.06 -20.69
CA LEU A 711 10.72 -4.28 -20.40
C LEU A 711 12.08 -4.00 -19.76
N GLY A 712 12.24 -4.53 -18.57
CA GLY A 712 13.53 -4.71 -17.93
C GLY A 712 14.06 -6.13 -18.10
N SER A 713 14.58 -6.72 -17.04
CA SER A 713 15.14 -8.06 -16.99
C SER A 713 14.50 -8.86 -15.85
N PRO A 714 13.88 -10.02 -16.13
CA PRO A 714 13.30 -10.85 -15.07
C PRO A 714 14.31 -11.25 -14.02
N LEU A 715 13.88 -11.23 -12.73
CA LEU A 715 14.69 -11.66 -11.60
C LEU A 715 14.71 -13.18 -11.45
N PHE A 716 13.60 -13.84 -11.80
CA PHE A 716 13.37 -15.26 -11.61
C PHE A 716 13.52 -16.04 -12.92
N ALA A 717 13.94 -17.31 -12.80
CA ALA A 717 14.10 -18.19 -13.97
C ALA A 717 12.78 -18.53 -14.66
N HIS A 718 11.71 -18.56 -13.88
CA HIS A 718 10.36 -18.81 -14.37
C HIS A 718 9.35 -18.04 -13.53
N ALA A 719 8.33 -17.47 -14.19
CA ALA A 719 7.17 -16.91 -13.51
C ALA A 719 5.89 -17.15 -14.32
N VAL A 720 4.77 -17.33 -13.62
CA VAL A 720 3.43 -17.37 -14.21
C VAL A 720 2.57 -16.34 -13.52
N VAL A 721 2.03 -15.38 -14.27
CA VAL A 721 1.07 -14.39 -13.79
C VAL A 721 -0.31 -14.79 -14.27
N HIS A 722 -1.20 -15.13 -13.32
CA HIS A 722 -2.60 -15.45 -13.60
C HIS A 722 -3.43 -14.17 -13.71
N GLY A 723 -3.28 -13.49 -14.84
CA GLY A 723 -3.94 -12.22 -15.12
C GLY A 723 -5.41 -12.36 -15.54
N ALA A 724 -6.13 -11.24 -15.53
CA ALA A 724 -7.55 -11.18 -15.90
C ALA A 724 -7.86 -11.69 -17.30
N GLY A 725 -6.95 -11.49 -18.25
CA GLY A 725 -7.11 -11.87 -19.64
C GLY A 725 -6.59 -13.26 -20.01
N GLY A 726 -5.81 -13.87 -19.11
CA GLY A 726 -5.14 -15.15 -19.32
C GLY A 726 -3.76 -15.16 -18.66
N ASP A 727 -3.12 -16.34 -18.68
CA ASP A 727 -1.80 -16.51 -18.07
C ASP A 727 -0.71 -15.83 -18.91
N VAL A 728 0.18 -15.12 -18.24
CA VAL A 728 1.46 -14.67 -18.80
C VAL A 728 2.56 -15.53 -18.23
N VAL A 729 3.23 -16.28 -19.09
CA VAL A 729 4.36 -17.15 -18.73
C VAL A 729 5.65 -16.45 -19.09
N ILE A 730 6.55 -16.31 -18.12
CA ILE A 730 7.87 -15.68 -18.27
C ILE A 730 8.93 -16.74 -18.04
N ASP A 731 9.68 -17.09 -19.08
CA ASP A 731 10.81 -18.00 -19.02
C ASP A 731 12.13 -17.24 -19.24
N ALA A 732 12.99 -17.27 -18.23
CA ALA A 732 14.29 -16.63 -18.22
C ALA A 732 15.33 -17.56 -17.52
N PRO A 733 15.63 -18.75 -18.07
CA PRO A 733 16.35 -19.81 -17.34
C PRO A 733 17.77 -19.42 -16.92
N ALA A 734 18.35 -18.37 -17.49
CA ALA A 734 19.66 -17.85 -17.11
C ALA A 734 19.58 -16.69 -16.11
N ALA A 735 18.39 -16.29 -15.64
CA ALA A 735 18.21 -15.15 -14.74
C ALA A 735 19.04 -15.31 -13.47
N SER A 736 19.90 -14.33 -13.22
CA SER A 736 20.80 -14.27 -12.08
C SER A 736 21.38 -12.84 -11.94
N SER A 737 22.04 -12.55 -10.84
CA SER A 737 22.81 -11.31 -10.68
C SER A 737 23.94 -11.16 -11.72
N ALA A 738 24.45 -12.28 -12.25
CA ALA A 738 25.49 -12.28 -13.27
C ALA A 738 24.95 -12.19 -14.70
N ALA A 739 23.71 -12.61 -14.97
CA ALA A 739 23.09 -12.62 -16.30
C ALA A 739 21.79 -11.82 -16.24
N LEU A 740 21.92 -10.51 -16.33
CA LEU A 740 20.82 -9.56 -16.24
C LEU A 740 20.46 -8.87 -17.56
N TYR A 741 21.27 -9.02 -18.61
CA TYR A 741 21.04 -8.33 -19.88
C TYR A 741 20.26 -9.19 -20.86
N VAL A 742 19.21 -8.61 -21.45
CA VAL A 742 18.41 -9.26 -22.49
C VAL A 742 19.17 -9.21 -23.80
N ASN A 743 19.53 -10.39 -24.32
CA ASN A 743 20.17 -10.55 -25.63
C ASN A 743 19.19 -10.99 -26.72
N ALA A 744 18.08 -11.62 -26.32
CA ALA A 744 16.97 -11.94 -27.23
C ALA A 744 15.69 -12.15 -26.41
N LEU A 745 14.56 -11.87 -27.03
CA LEU A 745 13.22 -12.17 -26.53
C LEU A 745 12.41 -12.84 -27.65
N SER A 746 11.62 -13.83 -27.29
CA SER A 746 10.51 -14.27 -28.13
C SER A 746 9.19 -14.12 -27.39
N VAL A 747 8.14 -13.68 -28.09
CA VAL A 747 6.76 -13.59 -27.62
C VAL A 747 5.95 -14.57 -28.46
N ASP A 748 5.30 -15.54 -27.80
CA ASP A 748 4.54 -16.62 -28.42
C ASP A 748 5.35 -17.36 -29.53
N GLY A 749 6.63 -17.62 -29.20
CA GLY A 749 7.56 -18.32 -30.10
C GLY A 749 8.07 -17.50 -31.29
N LYS A 750 7.75 -16.21 -31.38
CA LYS A 750 8.24 -15.30 -32.42
C LYS A 750 9.29 -14.36 -31.87
N THR A 751 10.38 -14.14 -32.61
CA THR A 751 11.40 -13.13 -32.26
C THR A 751 10.75 -11.77 -32.03
N TYR A 752 11.18 -11.10 -30.97
CA TYR A 752 10.62 -9.82 -30.53
C TYR A 752 11.75 -8.88 -30.12
N ASP A 753 11.88 -7.76 -30.83
CA ASP A 753 13.02 -6.83 -30.68
C ASP A 753 12.61 -5.48 -30.11
N ARG A 754 11.46 -5.39 -29.43
CA ARG A 754 10.98 -4.17 -28.79
C ARG A 754 11.22 -4.24 -27.27
N PRO A 755 11.66 -3.16 -26.61
CA PRO A 755 11.81 -3.09 -25.16
C PRO A 755 10.50 -2.76 -24.45
N TRP A 756 9.36 -3.15 -25.02
CA TRP A 756 8.03 -2.96 -24.44
C TRP A 756 7.04 -3.97 -25.03
N LEU A 757 5.97 -4.23 -24.31
CA LEU A 757 4.90 -5.18 -24.70
C LEU A 757 3.60 -4.42 -24.96
N PRO A 758 2.83 -4.81 -25.98
CA PRO A 758 1.56 -4.17 -26.28
C PRO A 758 0.45 -4.61 -25.30
N PRO A 759 -0.68 -3.86 -25.19
CA PRO A 759 -1.79 -4.16 -24.29
C PRO A 759 -2.38 -5.56 -24.44
N GLN A 760 -2.22 -6.18 -25.60
CA GLN A 760 -2.70 -7.54 -25.87
C GLN A 760 -2.15 -8.59 -24.91
N LEU A 761 -0.97 -8.37 -24.35
CA LEU A 761 -0.42 -9.27 -23.32
C LEU A 761 -1.27 -9.26 -22.05
N VAL A 762 -1.67 -8.10 -21.58
CA VAL A 762 -2.56 -7.94 -20.43
C VAL A 762 -3.97 -8.45 -20.74
N GLU A 763 -4.45 -8.23 -21.97
CA GLU A 763 -5.79 -8.60 -22.42
C GLU A 763 -5.98 -10.11 -22.69
N HIS A 764 -4.92 -10.83 -23.05
CA HIS A 764 -5.05 -12.21 -23.56
C HIS A 764 -4.04 -13.20 -22.99
N GLY A 765 -3.08 -12.74 -22.18
CA GLY A 765 -1.94 -13.55 -21.78
C GLY A 765 -0.91 -13.75 -22.89
N GLY A 766 0.07 -14.62 -22.68
CA GLY A 766 1.11 -14.93 -23.64
C GLY A 766 2.34 -15.59 -23.03
N GLN A 767 3.28 -15.99 -23.87
CA GLN A 767 4.54 -16.62 -23.46
C GLN A 767 5.72 -15.74 -23.82
N LEU A 768 6.51 -15.38 -22.84
CA LEU A 768 7.74 -14.60 -22.96
C LEU A 768 8.93 -15.51 -22.68
N HIS A 769 9.85 -15.64 -23.65
CA HIS A 769 11.08 -16.38 -23.45
C HIS A 769 12.29 -15.48 -23.62
N PHE A 770 12.98 -15.18 -22.51
CA PHE A 770 14.15 -14.33 -22.47
C PHE A 770 15.45 -15.14 -22.57
N THR A 771 16.35 -14.70 -23.44
CA THR A 771 17.75 -15.12 -23.44
C THR A 771 18.57 -14.07 -22.73
N LEU A 772 19.00 -14.35 -21.52
CA LEU A 772 19.79 -13.44 -20.70
C LEU A 772 21.29 -13.74 -20.75
N ALA A 773 22.12 -12.70 -20.62
CA ALA A 773 23.57 -12.79 -20.63
C ALA A 773 24.24 -11.86 -19.61
N ALA A 774 25.53 -12.10 -19.35
CA ALA A 774 26.35 -11.29 -18.45
C ALA A 774 26.87 -9.98 -19.08
N LYS A 775 26.75 -9.85 -20.39
CA LYS A 775 27.19 -8.66 -21.14
C LYS A 775 25.99 -8.08 -21.90
N PRO A 776 25.86 -6.74 -21.92
CA PRO A 776 24.77 -6.10 -22.64
C PRO A 776 24.88 -6.33 -24.15
N ASP A 777 23.76 -6.70 -24.77
CA ASP A 777 23.54 -6.50 -26.19
C ASP A 777 23.03 -5.06 -26.38
N LYS A 778 23.83 -4.22 -27.00
CA LYS A 778 23.50 -2.82 -27.25
C LYS A 778 22.66 -2.61 -28.51
N GLN A 779 22.35 -3.69 -29.22
CA GLN A 779 21.56 -3.63 -30.45
C GLN A 779 20.12 -4.08 -30.24
N TRP A 780 19.88 -5.01 -29.31
CA TRP A 780 18.52 -5.43 -28.98
C TRP A 780 17.67 -4.24 -28.48
N GLY A 781 16.53 -4.03 -29.12
CA GLY A 781 15.59 -2.97 -28.78
C GLY A 781 16.06 -1.54 -29.09
N SER A 782 17.24 -1.36 -29.72
CA SER A 782 17.84 -0.03 -29.92
C SER A 782 17.36 0.74 -31.16
N ALA A 783 16.64 0.09 -32.08
CA ALA A 783 16.14 0.73 -33.29
C ALA A 783 15.03 1.73 -32.97
N ASP A 784 15.00 2.86 -33.66
CA ASP A 784 14.01 3.93 -33.42
C ASP A 784 12.57 3.43 -33.54
N ASP A 785 12.29 2.54 -34.52
CA ASP A 785 10.96 1.93 -34.72
C ASP A 785 10.57 0.94 -33.58
N ASN A 786 11.50 0.56 -32.74
CA ASN A 786 11.29 -0.32 -31.60
C ASN A 786 11.01 0.43 -30.29
N ALA A 787 11.18 1.76 -30.27
CA ALA A 787 10.94 2.56 -29.06
C ALA A 787 9.52 2.42 -28.54
N PRO A 788 9.30 2.55 -27.21
CA PRO A 788 7.97 2.55 -26.63
C PRO A 788 7.11 3.69 -27.17
N PRO A 789 5.77 3.56 -27.14
CA PRO A 789 4.88 4.61 -27.62
C PRO A 789 4.97 5.88 -26.78
N SER A 790 4.82 7.04 -27.43
CA SER A 790 4.76 8.36 -26.82
C SER A 790 3.61 9.14 -27.48
N PHE A 791 2.90 9.91 -26.68
CA PHE A 791 1.63 10.53 -27.08
C PHE A 791 1.76 12.05 -27.05
N PRO A 792 2.19 12.68 -28.16
CA PRO A 792 2.30 14.12 -28.25
C PRO A 792 0.91 14.78 -28.18
N PRO A 793 0.83 16.09 -27.88
CA PRO A 793 -0.42 16.83 -27.91
C PRO A 793 -1.14 16.67 -29.25
N TRP A 794 -2.50 16.67 -29.17
CA TRP A 794 -3.30 16.72 -30.39
C TRP A 794 -3.02 18.03 -31.16
N HIS A 795 -2.70 17.88 -32.42
CA HIS A 795 -2.62 19.00 -33.38
C HIS A 795 -3.70 18.75 -34.45
N PRO A 796 -4.64 19.68 -34.68
CA PRO A 796 -5.69 19.52 -35.68
C PRO A 796 -5.17 19.50 -37.13
#